data_d6d17e30548bb09027e016371dc7a9c1
#
_entry.id   d6d17e30548bb09027e016371dc7a9c1
#
_cell.length_a   1.000
_cell.length_b   1.000
_cell.length_c   1.000
_cell.angle_alpha   90.00
_cell.angle_beta   90.00
_cell.angle_gamma   90.00
#
_symmetry.space_group_name_H-M   'P 1'
#
loop_
_entity.id
_entity.type
_entity.pdbx_description
1 polymer ?
#
loop_
_entity_poly.entity_id
_entity_poly.type
_entity_poly.pdbx_seq_one_letter_code
_entity_poly.pdbx_strand_id
1 'polypeptide(L)'
;MPGSERPPANWPGWPDGKKFALVLTHDVESGAGLAYCRSLARLETELGFRSSFNFVPEGSYRVPPELRKDLTSMGFEVGIHDLKHDGHLFASSRVFKQRAAQINHYAREWGAAGFRSGFMMSNLDWLHELEVQYDASTFDTDPFEPQPNGGNTIFPFWVPRSNGASGSGDQSDSLDGYVELPYTLPQDSTLFLLLREATPEIWVRKLNWIAKHGGMVLLDVHPDYMSFDTSRQTSTHYPVTLYREFLNYVKTRYAGEYWHVLPKQVASYVRTVLKPHNTLDGLRSRRLFGKHAAVLLFSHYPADPRPRRAAEALATQGVTVDLICLRDGGDDHAPKSYGTVNVTRVRLQRRRGGKLGYMGQYSAFIVISFLYLAARSLKRRYDLVHVHNMPDALVFSAIIPKLLGAKLILDLHDPMPELMQTIFKLPEDSLSVRILKRLEKWSSRFADLVITVNLACKRIYSSRSCDPNKIQVVINSPDDEVFRFQQVDTGARKGKNGNGSKPFVLLYHGSLVQRNGFDLAVDCLENVRASIPLVRLCVCGRRTDFFDKVMKSAGQRGLDGNIDYLGACSLTEIVEVINRCDLGIIPNHRNLFTEINTPTRIFEYLALGKPVIAPKTRGIQDYFGDDDLIFFDVGNADDLARKIEFVYSHPAEVAETVKRGQAIYVSHSWSRQRITLLNAIGELLHENRRG
;
A
#
# COMPACT_ATOMS: atom_id res chain seq x y z
N MET A 1 10.83 -6.09 -11.62
CA MET A 1 9.50 -5.59 -12.03
C MET A 1 9.17 -4.33 -11.27
N PRO A 2 8.39 -3.39 -11.81
CA PRO A 2 7.94 -2.24 -11.03
C PRO A 2 7.16 -2.71 -9.80
N GLY A 3 7.62 -2.31 -8.61
CA GLY A 3 7.00 -2.62 -7.32
C GLY A 3 7.70 -3.67 -6.46
N SER A 4 8.61 -4.47 -7.00
CA SER A 4 9.36 -5.47 -6.21
C SER A 4 10.32 -4.82 -5.20
N GLU A 5 10.68 -3.55 -5.42
CA GLU A 5 11.53 -2.74 -4.56
C GLU A 5 10.79 -2.14 -3.35
N ARG A 6 9.51 -2.39 -3.19
CA ARG A 6 8.72 -1.83 -2.08
C ARG A 6 8.94 -2.64 -0.81
N PRO A 7 9.36 -2.01 0.30
CA PRO A 7 9.47 -2.70 1.56
C PRO A 7 8.08 -3.12 2.08
N PRO A 8 8.01 -4.20 2.88
CA PRO A 8 6.78 -4.58 3.58
C PRO A 8 6.22 -3.43 4.42
N ALA A 9 4.91 -3.40 4.62
CA ALA A 9 4.29 -2.42 5.52
C ALA A 9 4.95 -2.51 6.92
N ASN A 10 5.31 -1.34 7.48
CA ASN A 10 6.02 -1.20 8.76
C ASN A 10 7.46 -1.77 8.78
N TRP A 11 8.10 -1.90 7.63
CA TRP A 11 9.49 -2.31 7.57
C TRP A 11 10.39 -1.30 8.29
N PRO A 12 11.09 -1.68 9.37
CA PRO A 12 11.89 -0.73 10.16
C PRO A 12 13.28 -0.47 9.56
N GLY A 13 13.63 -1.11 8.44
CA GLY A 13 14.99 -1.21 7.91
C GLY A 13 15.73 -2.43 8.42
N TRP A 14 17.00 -2.58 8.05
CA TRP A 14 17.87 -3.64 8.51
C TRP A 14 18.56 -3.26 9.83
N PRO A 15 18.99 -4.25 10.66
CA PRO A 15 19.70 -3.98 11.91
C PRO A 15 20.90 -3.06 11.73
N ASP A 16 21.23 -2.29 12.76
CA ASP A 16 22.39 -1.38 12.82
C ASP A 16 22.46 -0.35 11.67
N GLY A 17 21.29 0.02 11.11
CA GLY A 17 21.22 0.98 10.00
C GLY A 17 21.83 0.52 8.69
N LYS A 18 21.99 -0.80 8.51
CA LYS A 18 22.51 -1.38 7.26
C LYS A 18 21.57 -1.10 6.09
N LYS A 19 22.16 -0.89 4.92
CA LYS A 19 21.41 -0.54 3.70
C LYS A 19 20.63 -1.71 3.12
N PHE A 20 21.20 -2.92 3.18
CA PHE A 20 20.59 -4.14 2.66
C PHE A 20 21.09 -5.37 3.43
N ALA A 21 20.38 -6.51 3.33
CA ALA A 21 20.88 -7.79 3.83
C ALA A 21 21.56 -8.57 2.73
N LEU A 22 22.61 -9.32 3.09
CA LEU A 22 23.28 -10.28 2.23
C LEU A 22 23.18 -11.68 2.81
N VAL A 23 22.57 -12.60 2.07
CA VAL A 23 22.34 -13.99 2.42
C VAL A 23 22.88 -14.89 1.33
N LEU A 24 23.69 -15.85 1.69
CA LEU A 24 24.27 -16.82 0.78
C LEU A 24 23.73 -18.22 1.10
N THR A 25 23.35 -18.97 0.07
CA THR A 25 22.81 -20.34 0.17
C THR A 25 23.42 -21.23 -0.89
N HIS A 26 23.53 -22.52 -0.57
CA HIS A 26 24.08 -23.53 -1.47
C HIS A 26 23.15 -24.74 -1.48
N ASP A 27 22.60 -25.07 -2.64
CA ASP A 27 21.85 -26.29 -2.84
C ASP A 27 22.82 -27.38 -3.33
N VAL A 28 22.84 -28.51 -2.61
CA VAL A 28 23.73 -29.64 -2.87
C VAL A 28 22.90 -30.77 -3.42
N GLU A 29 22.96 -30.97 -4.73
CA GLU A 29 22.07 -31.86 -5.47
C GLU A 29 22.66 -33.28 -5.72
N SER A 30 23.98 -33.38 -5.69
CA SER A 30 24.68 -34.65 -6.03
C SER A 30 25.89 -34.95 -5.14
N GLY A 31 26.44 -36.15 -5.30
CA GLY A 31 27.71 -36.52 -4.64
C GLY A 31 28.92 -35.69 -5.09
N ALA A 32 28.87 -35.12 -6.28
CA ALA A 32 29.93 -34.22 -6.77
C ALA A 32 29.90 -32.88 -5.98
N GLY A 33 28.72 -32.25 -5.82
CA GLY A 33 28.57 -31.07 -5.00
C GLY A 33 28.92 -31.33 -3.54
N LEU A 34 28.52 -32.47 -2.98
CA LEU A 34 28.87 -32.86 -1.61
C LEU A 34 30.39 -32.88 -1.38
N ALA A 35 31.18 -33.34 -2.36
CA ALA A 35 32.65 -33.37 -2.26
C ALA A 35 33.28 -31.96 -2.13
N TYR A 36 32.66 -30.96 -2.73
CA TYR A 36 33.16 -29.58 -2.72
C TYR A 36 32.66 -28.73 -1.53
N CYS A 37 31.70 -29.18 -0.73
CA CYS A 37 31.14 -28.40 0.38
C CYS A 37 32.23 -27.86 1.34
N ARG A 38 33.21 -28.68 1.74
CA ARG A 38 34.29 -28.22 2.62
C ARG A 38 35.21 -27.18 1.95
N SER A 39 35.46 -27.33 0.66
CA SER A 39 36.29 -26.39 -0.11
C SER A 39 35.59 -25.03 -0.24
N LEU A 40 34.28 -25.03 -0.51
CA LEU A 40 33.47 -23.85 -0.60
C LEU A 40 33.36 -23.15 0.76
N ALA A 41 33.11 -23.89 1.83
CA ALA A 41 33.05 -23.35 3.20
C ALA A 41 34.37 -22.71 3.64
N ARG A 42 35.51 -23.28 3.25
CA ARG A 42 36.84 -22.68 3.50
C ARG A 42 37.02 -21.37 2.73
N LEU A 43 36.69 -21.35 1.44
CA LEU A 43 36.73 -20.15 0.60
C LEU A 43 35.92 -19.00 1.22
N GLU A 44 34.69 -19.28 1.60
CA GLU A 44 33.83 -18.28 2.24
C GLU A 44 34.38 -17.80 3.58
N THR A 45 34.91 -18.72 4.40
CA THR A 45 35.54 -18.40 5.66
C THR A 45 36.74 -17.48 5.49
N GLU A 46 37.61 -17.75 4.50
CA GLU A 46 38.77 -16.91 4.14
C GLU A 46 38.36 -15.48 3.71
N LEU A 47 37.23 -15.38 3.02
CA LEU A 47 36.66 -14.10 2.60
C LEU A 47 35.85 -13.39 3.70
N GLY A 48 35.53 -14.07 4.79
CA GLY A 48 34.77 -13.55 5.92
C GLY A 48 33.25 -13.71 5.76
N PHE A 49 32.79 -14.64 4.92
CA PHE A 49 31.38 -14.94 4.70
C PHE A 49 30.94 -16.25 5.36
N ARG A 50 29.64 -16.40 5.53
CA ARG A 50 28.97 -17.63 5.96
C ARG A 50 27.69 -17.80 5.16
N SER A 51 27.27 -19.06 4.97
CA SER A 51 26.11 -19.44 4.16
C SER A 51 25.33 -20.58 4.80
N SER A 52 24.21 -20.98 4.16
CA SER A 52 23.50 -22.20 4.41
C SER A 52 23.86 -23.25 3.35
N PHE A 53 24.12 -24.48 3.77
CA PHE A 53 24.22 -25.65 2.88
C PHE A 53 22.93 -26.47 3.03
N ASN A 54 22.15 -26.55 1.95
CA ASN A 54 20.90 -27.28 1.91
C ASN A 54 21.11 -28.63 1.22
N PHE A 55 20.84 -29.72 1.91
CA PHE A 55 21.11 -31.07 1.41
C PHE A 55 19.81 -31.80 1.12
N VAL A 56 19.85 -32.75 0.14
CA VAL A 56 18.77 -33.65 -0.20
C VAL A 56 18.85 -34.91 0.69
N PRO A 57 17.90 -35.11 1.63
CA PRO A 57 18.01 -36.21 2.61
C PRO A 57 17.99 -37.61 2.00
N GLU A 58 17.12 -37.82 1.03
CA GLU A 58 16.93 -39.11 0.34
C GLU A 58 17.30 -39.01 -1.15
N GLY A 59 18.33 -38.25 -1.47
CA GLY A 59 18.83 -38.08 -2.82
C GLY A 59 19.75 -39.23 -3.29
N SER A 60 20.51 -38.95 -4.33
CA SER A 60 21.49 -39.90 -4.93
C SER A 60 22.75 -40.09 -4.07
N TYR A 61 22.89 -39.40 -2.96
CA TYR A 61 24.03 -39.44 -2.06
C TYR A 61 23.58 -39.47 -0.60
N ARG A 62 24.51 -39.76 0.32
CA ARG A 62 24.24 -39.71 1.77
C ARG A 62 25.00 -38.53 2.36
N VAL A 63 24.34 -37.76 3.20
CA VAL A 63 24.95 -36.64 3.92
C VAL A 63 25.66 -37.13 5.16
N PRO A 64 27.01 -37.11 5.24
CA PRO A 64 27.72 -37.58 6.40
C PRO A 64 27.45 -36.74 7.65
N PRO A 65 27.17 -37.31 8.83
CA PRO A 65 26.99 -36.55 10.06
C PRO A 65 28.20 -35.66 10.39
N GLU A 66 29.41 -36.15 10.09
CA GLU A 66 30.66 -35.39 10.31
C GLU A 66 30.71 -34.12 9.45
N LEU A 67 30.25 -34.17 8.21
CA LEU A 67 30.18 -32.97 7.37
C LEU A 67 29.22 -31.92 7.94
N ARG A 68 28.03 -32.35 8.38
CA ARG A 68 27.07 -31.45 9.01
C ARG A 68 27.64 -30.80 10.27
N LYS A 69 28.32 -31.61 11.11
CA LYS A 69 29.00 -31.14 12.31
C LYS A 69 30.14 -30.16 12.00
N ASP A 70 30.96 -30.45 11.00
CA ASP A 70 32.06 -29.58 10.56
C ASP A 70 31.52 -28.22 10.10
N LEU A 71 30.54 -28.22 9.20
CA LEU A 71 29.90 -26.97 8.70
C LEU A 71 29.32 -26.16 9.86
N THR A 72 28.57 -26.79 10.76
CA THR A 72 27.98 -26.10 11.92
C THR A 72 29.05 -25.52 12.82
N SER A 73 30.16 -26.27 13.08
CA SER A 73 31.28 -25.82 13.92
C SER A 73 32.03 -24.61 13.31
N MET A 74 32.06 -24.53 11.98
CA MET A 74 32.62 -23.39 11.24
C MET A 74 31.66 -22.20 11.15
N GLY A 75 30.45 -22.28 11.72
CA GLY A 75 29.44 -21.22 11.73
C GLY A 75 28.54 -21.16 10.52
N PHE A 76 28.46 -22.22 9.73
CA PHE A 76 27.52 -22.38 8.61
C PHE A 76 26.17 -22.95 9.08
N GLU A 77 25.14 -22.74 8.28
CA GLU A 77 23.84 -23.34 8.51
C GLU A 77 23.67 -24.62 7.68
N VAL A 78 22.98 -25.60 8.24
CA VAL A 78 22.58 -26.82 7.53
C VAL A 78 21.07 -26.77 7.33
N GLY A 79 20.60 -26.79 6.08
CA GLY A 79 19.21 -26.78 5.67
C GLY A 79 18.78 -28.05 4.95
N ILE A 80 17.50 -28.14 4.64
CA ILE A 80 16.91 -29.24 3.87
C ILE A 80 16.58 -28.75 2.45
N HIS A 81 17.02 -29.51 1.44
CA HIS A 81 16.69 -29.28 0.03
C HIS A 81 15.82 -30.41 -0.51
N ASP A 82 14.48 -30.17 -0.60
CA ASP A 82 13.51 -31.22 -0.95
C ASP A 82 13.60 -32.48 -0.03
N LEU A 83 13.04 -33.56 -0.43
CA LEU A 83 13.27 -34.91 0.16
C LEU A 83 14.12 -35.76 -0.78
N LYS A 84 13.77 -35.77 -2.06
CA LYS A 84 14.38 -36.68 -3.08
C LYS A 84 14.90 -35.97 -4.31
N HIS A 85 14.57 -34.71 -4.48
CA HIS A 85 14.92 -33.89 -5.65
C HIS A 85 14.48 -34.56 -6.98
N ASP A 86 13.24 -35.10 -7.01
CA ASP A 86 12.68 -35.85 -8.14
C ASP A 86 11.55 -35.07 -8.87
N GLY A 87 11.30 -33.81 -8.52
CA GLY A 87 10.26 -32.98 -9.10
C GLY A 87 8.83 -33.32 -8.68
N HIS A 88 8.64 -34.28 -7.77
CA HIS A 88 7.30 -34.80 -7.42
C HIS A 88 6.79 -34.30 -6.07
N LEU A 89 7.54 -33.46 -5.33
CA LEU A 89 7.13 -32.98 -4.01
C LEU A 89 5.76 -32.26 -4.07
N PHE A 90 5.56 -31.41 -5.07
CA PHE A 90 4.33 -30.63 -5.26
C PHE A 90 3.33 -31.28 -6.25
N ALA A 91 3.47 -32.55 -6.59
CA ALA A 91 2.55 -33.24 -7.51
C ALA A 91 1.09 -33.28 -7.02
N SER A 92 0.87 -33.37 -5.72
CA SER A 92 -0.44 -33.22 -5.08
C SER A 92 -0.30 -32.94 -3.58
N SER A 93 -1.32 -32.34 -2.94
CA SER A 93 -1.36 -32.11 -1.49
C SER A 93 -1.15 -33.39 -0.69
N ARG A 94 -1.63 -34.56 -1.19
CA ARG A 94 -1.43 -35.86 -0.55
C ARG A 94 0.04 -36.27 -0.56
N VAL A 95 0.71 -36.15 -1.70
CA VAL A 95 2.14 -36.47 -1.84
C VAL A 95 2.96 -35.55 -0.96
N PHE A 96 2.65 -34.24 -0.99
CA PHE A 96 3.33 -33.26 -0.14
C PHE A 96 3.24 -33.64 1.34
N LYS A 97 2.04 -33.89 1.88
CA LYS A 97 1.84 -34.28 3.28
C LYS A 97 2.60 -35.56 3.68
N GLN A 98 2.64 -36.54 2.80
CA GLN A 98 3.40 -37.78 3.06
C GLN A 98 4.90 -37.49 3.15
N ARG A 99 5.45 -36.68 2.24
CA ARG A 99 6.87 -36.33 2.22
C ARG A 99 7.22 -35.32 3.33
N ALA A 100 6.33 -34.41 3.68
CA ALA A 100 6.52 -33.46 4.74
C ALA A 100 6.82 -34.10 6.10
N ALA A 101 6.18 -35.22 6.42
CA ALA A 101 6.47 -35.99 7.63
C ALA A 101 7.92 -36.49 7.70
N GLN A 102 8.49 -36.89 6.56
CA GLN A 102 9.89 -37.34 6.45
C GLN A 102 10.84 -36.13 6.46
N ILE A 103 10.51 -35.05 5.74
CA ILE A 103 11.27 -33.81 5.78
C ILE A 103 11.37 -33.29 7.22
N ASN A 104 10.27 -33.29 7.97
CA ASN A 104 10.25 -32.87 9.38
C ASN A 104 11.10 -33.75 10.27
N HIS A 105 11.16 -35.07 9.99
CA HIS A 105 12.06 -35.98 10.69
C HIS A 105 13.54 -35.57 10.50
N TYR A 106 13.95 -35.36 9.24
CA TYR A 106 15.31 -34.92 8.95
C TYR A 106 15.59 -33.50 9.47
N ALA A 107 14.62 -32.58 9.41
CA ALA A 107 14.79 -31.25 9.96
C ALA A 107 15.09 -31.27 11.48
N ARG A 108 14.36 -32.10 12.23
CA ARG A 108 14.64 -32.32 13.67
C ARG A 108 15.99 -33.01 13.91
N GLU A 109 16.30 -34.06 13.15
CA GLU A 109 17.57 -34.80 13.29
C GLU A 109 18.78 -33.90 13.01
N TRP A 110 18.70 -33.06 11.97
CA TRP A 110 19.82 -32.22 11.54
C TRP A 110 19.86 -30.86 12.26
N GLY A 111 18.81 -30.51 13.00
CA GLY A 111 18.65 -29.19 13.59
C GLY A 111 18.47 -28.11 12.55
N ALA A 112 17.89 -28.44 11.39
CA ALA A 112 17.69 -27.54 10.29
C ALA A 112 16.55 -26.55 10.60
N ALA A 113 16.81 -25.26 10.42
CA ALA A 113 15.83 -24.20 10.63
C ALA A 113 15.05 -23.86 9.35
N GLY A 114 15.58 -24.20 8.20
CA GLY A 114 15.04 -23.83 6.89
C GLY A 114 14.88 -24.95 5.90
N PHE A 115 14.07 -24.65 4.89
CA PHE A 115 13.75 -25.52 3.79
C PHE A 115 13.87 -24.79 2.45
N ARG A 116 14.25 -25.52 1.41
CA ARG A 116 14.15 -25.13 0.01
C ARG A 116 13.71 -26.31 -0.84
N SER A 117 12.75 -26.07 -1.72
CA SER A 117 12.24 -27.10 -2.62
C SER A 117 13.17 -27.33 -3.80
N GLY A 118 13.16 -28.54 -4.34
CA GLY A 118 13.77 -28.83 -5.62
C GLY A 118 13.05 -28.08 -6.76
N PHE A 119 13.82 -27.68 -7.77
CA PHE A 119 13.32 -26.96 -8.95
C PHE A 119 12.59 -25.65 -8.63
N MET A 120 12.81 -25.08 -7.47
CA MET A 120 12.16 -23.83 -6.98
C MET A 120 10.62 -23.83 -7.10
N MET A 121 10.03 -25.03 -7.04
CA MET A 121 8.57 -25.18 -7.00
C MET A 121 8.05 -24.82 -5.61
N SER A 122 6.98 -24.07 -5.53
CA SER A 122 6.44 -23.63 -4.25
C SER A 122 4.91 -23.67 -4.19
N ASN A 123 4.40 -23.92 -3.01
CA ASN A 123 3.02 -23.70 -2.63
C ASN A 123 3.01 -23.27 -1.17
N LEU A 124 2.90 -21.97 -0.93
CA LEU A 124 3.04 -21.39 0.40
C LEU A 124 2.04 -21.95 1.43
N ASP A 125 0.89 -22.47 0.98
CA ASP A 125 -0.09 -23.09 1.86
C ASP A 125 0.33 -24.50 2.31
N TRP A 126 0.92 -25.27 1.40
CA TRP A 126 1.35 -26.65 1.74
C TRP A 126 2.61 -26.64 2.60
N LEU A 127 3.49 -25.65 2.43
CA LEU A 127 4.70 -25.49 3.22
C LEU A 127 4.45 -25.34 4.73
N HIS A 128 3.22 -25.02 5.14
CA HIS A 128 2.83 -25.07 6.56
C HIS A 128 2.82 -26.48 7.18
N GLU A 129 2.88 -27.53 6.39
CA GLU A 129 3.05 -28.89 6.91
C GLU A 129 4.50 -29.16 7.37
N LEU A 130 5.44 -28.27 7.02
CA LEU A 130 6.84 -28.36 7.45
C LEU A 130 7.07 -27.66 8.79
N GLU A 131 7.93 -28.26 9.62
CA GLU A 131 8.35 -27.72 10.93
C GLU A 131 9.62 -26.89 10.78
N VAL A 132 9.55 -25.80 10.02
CA VAL A 132 10.69 -24.93 9.72
C VAL A 132 10.41 -23.48 10.12
N GLN A 133 11.46 -22.71 10.36
CA GLN A 133 11.35 -21.30 10.68
C GLN A 133 11.20 -20.44 9.42
N TYR A 134 11.81 -20.91 8.31
CA TYR A 134 11.73 -20.22 7.01
C TYR A 134 11.70 -21.22 5.86
N ASP A 135 11.12 -20.78 4.76
CA ASP A 135 11.26 -21.35 3.44
C ASP A 135 12.03 -20.39 2.53
N ALA A 136 12.75 -20.91 1.55
CA ALA A 136 13.48 -20.11 0.56
C ALA A 136 13.26 -20.66 -0.86
N SER A 137 12.03 -21.14 -1.15
CA SER A 137 11.66 -21.76 -2.43
C SER A 137 11.08 -20.78 -3.43
N THR A 138 10.86 -19.50 -3.06
CA THR A 138 10.38 -18.47 -3.99
C THR A 138 11.53 -17.63 -4.55
N PHE A 139 11.23 -16.89 -5.60
CA PHE A 139 12.12 -15.92 -6.24
C PHE A 139 11.42 -14.57 -6.38
N ASP A 140 12.18 -13.49 -6.54
CA ASP A 140 11.59 -12.16 -6.78
C ASP A 140 10.97 -12.06 -8.18
N THR A 141 11.80 -12.20 -9.21
CA THR A 141 11.42 -12.20 -10.63
C THR A 141 12.51 -12.90 -11.43
N ASP A 142 12.29 -14.13 -11.82
CA ASP A 142 13.21 -14.89 -12.69
C ASP A 142 12.43 -15.52 -13.85
N PRO A 143 12.72 -15.17 -15.12
CA PRO A 143 12.00 -15.69 -16.27
C PRO A 143 12.36 -17.13 -16.62
N PHE A 144 13.39 -17.71 -16.00
CA PHE A 144 13.85 -19.06 -16.24
C PHE A 144 13.28 -20.09 -15.25
N GLU A 145 12.55 -19.62 -14.26
CA GLU A 145 11.91 -20.51 -13.28
C GLU A 145 10.66 -21.21 -13.85
N PRO A 146 10.40 -22.47 -13.46
CA PRO A 146 9.29 -23.24 -14.01
C PRO A 146 7.92 -22.73 -13.60
N GLN A 147 7.81 -22.02 -12.47
CA GLN A 147 6.59 -21.37 -12.03
C GLN A 147 6.62 -19.89 -12.43
N PRO A 148 5.56 -19.37 -13.10
CA PRO A 148 5.54 -17.98 -13.56
C PRO A 148 5.34 -16.96 -12.43
N ASN A 149 4.92 -17.41 -11.26
CA ASN A 149 4.52 -16.54 -10.13
C ASN A 149 5.62 -16.52 -9.06
N GLY A 150 6.58 -15.60 -9.21
CA GLY A 150 7.54 -15.27 -8.16
C GLY A 150 6.90 -14.50 -6.99
N GLY A 151 7.69 -14.29 -5.94
CA GLY A 151 7.28 -13.48 -4.78
C GLY A 151 7.04 -12.01 -5.07
N ASN A 152 7.50 -11.53 -6.23
CA ASN A 152 7.42 -10.15 -6.70
C ASN A 152 7.94 -9.12 -5.67
N THR A 153 8.89 -9.53 -4.84
CA THR A 153 9.50 -8.67 -3.82
C THR A 153 10.97 -9.04 -3.60
N ILE A 154 11.78 -8.03 -3.33
CA ILE A 154 13.17 -8.21 -2.89
C ILE A 154 13.30 -8.23 -1.36
N PHE A 155 12.18 -8.29 -0.64
CA PHE A 155 12.15 -8.35 0.82
C PHE A 155 11.64 -9.71 1.28
N PRO A 156 12.11 -10.21 2.43
CA PRO A 156 11.50 -11.35 3.09
C PRO A 156 10.09 -10.97 3.59
N PHE A 157 9.22 -11.97 3.73
CA PHE A 157 7.86 -11.73 4.21
C PHE A 157 7.35 -12.87 5.10
N TRP A 158 6.40 -12.51 5.98
CA TRP A 158 5.77 -13.46 6.88
C TRP A 158 4.62 -14.18 6.16
N VAL A 159 4.60 -15.53 6.25
CA VAL A 159 3.51 -16.39 5.74
C VAL A 159 2.75 -16.95 6.94
N PRO A 160 1.56 -16.39 7.27
CA PRO A 160 0.78 -16.85 8.42
C PRO A 160 0.08 -18.17 8.11
N ARG A 161 0.00 -19.10 9.08
CA ARG A 161 -0.81 -20.32 8.95
C ARG A 161 -2.30 -19.97 8.99
N SER A 162 -3.09 -20.45 8.03
CA SER A 162 -4.55 -20.38 8.09
C SER A 162 -5.07 -21.49 8.99
N ASN A 163 -5.77 -21.17 10.08
CA ASN A 163 -6.47 -22.16 10.89
C ASN A 163 -7.58 -22.82 10.07
N GLY A 164 -7.29 -23.94 9.44
CA GLY A 164 -8.27 -24.88 8.94
C GLY A 164 -8.91 -25.57 10.16
N ALA A 165 -10.23 -25.67 10.16
CA ALA A 165 -11.02 -26.30 11.21
C ALA A 165 -10.52 -27.71 11.56
N SER A 166 -9.91 -27.85 12.72
CA SER A 166 -9.87 -29.10 13.48
C SER A 166 -10.02 -28.73 14.95
N GLY A 167 -11.19 -29.13 15.47
CA GLY A 167 -11.55 -28.87 16.85
C GLY A 167 -10.67 -29.65 17.82
N SER A 168 -9.98 -28.92 18.66
CA SER A 168 -9.67 -29.28 20.04
C SER A 168 -9.31 -27.99 20.74
N GLY A 169 -10.12 -27.65 21.76
CA GLY A 169 -9.94 -26.44 22.52
C GLY A 169 -8.66 -26.49 23.33
N ASP A 170 -7.71 -25.69 22.92
CA ASP A 170 -6.74 -25.09 23.80
C ASP A 170 -6.37 -23.71 23.22
N GLN A 171 -6.83 -22.65 23.90
CA GLN A 171 -6.54 -21.27 23.56
C GLN A 171 -5.18 -20.91 24.15
N SER A 172 -4.10 -21.40 23.55
CA SER A 172 -2.76 -20.87 23.78
C SER A 172 -2.24 -20.25 22.49
N ASP A 173 -2.03 -18.96 22.51
CA ASP A 173 -1.33 -18.05 21.60
C ASP A 173 -0.42 -18.70 20.53
N SER A 174 -0.96 -19.28 19.48
CA SER A 174 -0.13 -19.68 18.35
C SER A 174 -0.44 -18.83 17.12
N LEU A 175 0.19 -17.68 17.05
CA LEU A 175 0.49 -17.01 15.78
C LEU A 175 1.53 -17.89 15.06
N ASP A 176 1.05 -18.99 14.48
CA ASP A 176 1.88 -19.97 13.78
C ASP A 176 2.05 -19.57 12.32
N GLY A 177 3.25 -19.75 11.79
CA GLY A 177 3.63 -19.40 10.43
C GLY A 177 5.14 -19.50 10.25
N TYR A 178 5.61 -19.18 9.06
CA TYR A 178 7.03 -19.18 8.72
C TYR A 178 7.40 -17.92 7.94
N VAL A 179 8.70 -17.67 7.78
CA VAL A 179 9.22 -16.55 6.96
C VAL A 179 9.58 -17.08 5.58
N GLU A 180 9.15 -16.40 4.55
CA GLU A 180 9.58 -16.65 3.18
C GLU A 180 10.76 -15.74 2.84
N LEU A 181 11.81 -16.35 2.29
CA LEU A 181 13.06 -15.68 1.86
C LEU A 181 13.23 -15.85 0.35
N PRO A 182 12.65 -14.96 -0.50
CA PRO A 182 12.81 -15.10 -1.94
C PRO A 182 14.28 -14.93 -2.34
N TYR A 183 14.79 -15.79 -3.23
CA TYR A 183 16.07 -15.48 -3.84
C TYR A 183 15.91 -14.32 -4.84
N THR A 184 16.93 -13.48 -4.90
CA THR A 184 16.83 -12.19 -5.59
C THR A 184 17.92 -11.99 -6.63
N LEU A 185 18.93 -12.83 -6.66
CA LEU A 185 19.91 -12.89 -7.76
C LEU A 185 19.64 -14.14 -8.59
N PRO A 186 19.79 -14.11 -9.92
CA PRO A 186 19.68 -15.30 -10.74
C PRO A 186 20.62 -16.40 -10.25
N GLN A 187 20.18 -17.66 -10.34
CA GLN A 187 21.01 -18.80 -9.96
C GLN A 187 22.27 -18.90 -10.81
N ASP A 188 23.31 -19.47 -10.25
CA ASP A 188 24.59 -19.71 -10.94
C ASP A 188 24.44 -20.59 -12.19
N SER A 189 23.59 -21.63 -12.12
CA SER A 189 23.24 -22.49 -13.24
C SER A 189 22.65 -21.70 -14.41
N THR A 190 21.75 -20.76 -14.13
CA THR A 190 21.17 -19.87 -15.14
C THR A 190 22.24 -18.99 -15.77
N LEU A 191 23.09 -18.32 -14.98
CA LEU A 191 24.06 -17.38 -15.52
C LEU A 191 25.22 -18.08 -16.24
N PHE A 192 25.83 -19.05 -15.59
CA PHE A 192 27.11 -19.57 -16.06
C PHE A 192 26.99 -20.83 -16.94
N LEU A 193 25.93 -21.62 -16.79
CA LEU A 193 25.72 -22.80 -17.62
C LEU A 193 24.75 -22.53 -18.77
N LEU A 194 23.63 -21.90 -18.52
CA LEU A 194 22.60 -21.65 -19.54
C LEU A 194 22.96 -20.44 -20.41
N LEU A 195 23.19 -19.26 -19.80
CA LEU A 195 23.51 -18.02 -20.50
C LEU A 195 25.00 -17.91 -20.85
N ARG A 196 25.88 -18.71 -20.22
CA ARG A 196 27.32 -18.77 -20.42
C ARG A 196 28.01 -17.43 -20.21
N GLU A 197 27.54 -16.66 -19.20
CA GLU A 197 28.21 -15.42 -18.82
C GLU A 197 29.65 -15.68 -18.36
N ALA A 198 30.58 -14.88 -18.85
CA ALA A 198 32.00 -15.01 -18.52
C ALA A 198 32.40 -14.21 -17.26
N THR A 199 31.50 -13.41 -16.72
CA THR A 199 31.72 -12.53 -15.57
C THR A 199 30.52 -12.49 -14.66
N PRO A 200 30.66 -12.11 -13.37
CA PRO A 200 29.51 -11.96 -12.46
C PRO A 200 28.75 -10.63 -12.62
N GLU A 201 28.88 -9.94 -13.75
CA GLU A 201 28.34 -8.57 -13.95
C GLU A 201 26.82 -8.48 -13.76
N ILE A 202 26.07 -9.49 -14.14
CA ILE A 202 24.61 -9.52 -13.94
C ILE A 202 24.29 -9.53 -12.44
N TRP A 203 24.99 -10.34 -11.64
CA TRP A 203 24.87 -10.33 -10.18
C TRP A 203 25.24 -8.96 -9.61
N VAL A 204 26.33 -8.36 -10.06
CA VAL A 204 26.81 -7.05 -9.62
C VAL A 204 25.77 -5.96 -9.89
N ARG A 205 25.20 -5.93 -11.10
CA ARG A 205 24.18 -4.94 -11.46
C ARG A 205 22.92 -5.08 -10.62
N LYS A 206 22.44 -6.32 -10.42
CA LYS A 206 21.23 -6.56 -9.62
C LYS A 206 21.48 -6.31 -8.13
N LEU A 207 22.65 -6.70 -7.59
CA LEU A 207 23.09 -6.34 -6.24
C LEU A 207 23.05 -4.82 -6.02
N ASN A 208 23.66 -4.04 -6.96
CA ASN A 208 23.70 -2.59 -6.86
C ASN A 208 22.28 -1.98 -6.86
N TRP A 209 21.38 -2.54 -7.65
CA TRP A 209 19.99 -2.13 -7.67
C TRP A 209 19.28 -2.46 -6.36
N ILE A 210 19.44 -3.69 -5.83
CA ILE A 210 18.83 -4.10 -4.54
C ILE A 210 19.38 -3.26 -3.39
N ALA A 211 20.70 -3.01 -3.34
CA ALA A 211 21.34 -2.18 -2.32
C ALA A 211 20.79 -0.74 -2.29
N LYS A 212 20.48 -0.20 -3.47
CA LYS A 212 19.83 1.12 -3.60
C LYS A 212 18.42 1.15 -3.03
N HIS A 213 17.68 0.04 -3.09
CA HIS A 213 16.28 -0.04 -2.67
C HIS A 213 16.10 -0.67 -1.28
N GLY A 214 17.18 -1.07 -0.60
CA GLY A 214 17.13 -1.55 0.77
C GLY A 214 16.61 -2.98 0.94
N GLY A 215 16.60 -3.77 -0.11
CA GLY A 215 16.11 -5.14 -0.11
C GLY A 215 17.07 -6.18 0.51
N MET A 216 16.75 -7.46 0.33
CA MET A 216 17.60 -8.59 0.65
C MET A 216 18.25 -9.11 -0.62
N VAL A 217 19.58 -9.21 -0.62
CA VAL A 217 20.33 -9.97 -1.62
C VAL A 217 20.43 -11.40 -1.12
N LEU A 218 19.65 -12.30 -1.68
CA LEU A 218 19.78 -13.74 -1.46
C LEU A 218 20.26 -14.37 -2.76
N LEU A 219 21.43 -14.99 -2.67
CA LEU A 219 22.07 -15.69 -3.76
C LEU A 219 22.08 -17.20 -3.49
N ASP A 220 21.63 -17.96 -4.47
CA ASP A 220 21.73 -19.40 -4.47
C ASP A 220 22.75 -19.87 -5.50
N VAL A 221 23.71 -20.67 -5.06
CA VAL A 221 24.73 -21.29 -5.91
C VAL A 221 24.93 -22.76 -5.56
N HIS A 222 25.30 -23.55 -6.54
CA HIS A 222 25.42 -25.00 -6.40
C HIS A 222 26.89 -25.43 -6.45
N PRO A 223 27.43 -26.02 -5.39
CA PRO A 223 28.77 -26.60 -5.45
C PRO A 223 28.90 -27.68 -6.53
N ASP A 224 27.79 -28.23 -6.98
CA ASP A 224 27.68 -29.21 -8.07
C ASP A 224 28.20 -28.66 -9.41
N TYR A 225 28.06 -27.37 -9.63
CA TYR A 225 28.43 -26.70 -10.89
C TYR A 225 29.72 -25.89 -10.78
N MET A 226 30.35 -25.85 -9.61
CA MET A 226 31.61 -25.13 -9.41
C MET A 226 32.83 -26.00 -9.74
N SER A 227 33.82 -25.44 -10.45
CA SER A 227 35.12 -26.05 -10.61
C SER A 227 36.15 -25.31 -9.74
N PHE A 228 36.82 -26.06 -8.86
CA PHE A 228 37.90 -25.56 -8.00
C PHE A 228 39.29 -25.76 -8.62
N ASP A 229 39.39 -26.65 -9.64
CA ASP A 229 40.65 -27.10 -10.20
C ASP A 229 41.01 -26.42 -11.52
N THR A 230 40.05 -25.82 -12.18
CA THR A 230 40.26 -25.20 -13.50
C THR A 230 39.58 -23.83 -13.62
N SER A 231 40.22 -22.92 -14.36
CA SER A 231 39.64 -21.63 -14.74
C SER A 231 38.74 -21.69 -15.98
N ARG A 232 38.60 -22.88 -16.60
CA ARG A 232 37.87 -23.04 -17.85
C ARG A 232 36.43 -23.38 -17.58
N GLN A 233 35.50 -22.60 -18.13
CA GLN A 233 34.10 -22.88 -18.16
C GLN A 233 33.74 -23.98 -19.15
N THR A 234 32.88 -24.89 -18.74
CA THR A 234 32.35 -25.99 -19.57
C THR A 234 30.82 -25.90 -19.70
N SER A 235 30.19 -26.87 -20.31
CA SER A 235 28.71 -26.95 -20.36
C SER A 235 28.06 -27.33 -19.02
N THR A 236 28.84 -27.89 -18.08
CA THR A 236 28.36 -28.42 -16.80
C THR A 236 29.03 -27.78 -15.58
N HIS A 237 30.12 -27.05 -15.76
CA HIS A 237 30.86 -26.44 -14.66
C HIS A 237 31.38 -25.05 -15.04
N TYR A 238 31.42 -24.17 -14.04
CA TYR A 238 32.02 -22.84 -14.14
C TYR A 238 33.14 -22.66 -13.09
N PRO A 239 34.14 -21.80 -13.35
CA PRO A 239 35.23 -21.56 -12.39
C PRO A 239 34.73 -20.90 -11.11
N VAL A 240 35.08 -21.44 -9.95
CA VAL A 240 34.78 -20.86 -8.63
C VAL A 240 35.30 -19.43 -8.47
N THR A 241 36.25 -19.02 -9.32
CA THR A 241 36.76 -17.65 -9.34
C THR A 241 35.69 -16.61 -9.62
N LEU A 242 34.63 -16.92 -10.41
CA LEU A 242 33.53 -16.01 -10.68
C LEU A 242 32.73 -15.71 -9.39
N TYR A 243 32.49 -16.73 -8.57
CA TYR A 243 31.83 -16.55 -7.27
C TYR A 243 32.75 -15.76 -6.31
N ARG A 244 34.04 -16.09 -6.25
CA ARG A 244 35.03 -15.35 -5.46
C ARG A 244 35.11 -13.87 -5.87
N GLU A 245 35.09 -13.57 -7.16
CA GLU A 245 35.09 -12.21 -7.68
C GLU A 245 33.84 -11.43 -7.21
N PHE A 246 32.68 -12.02 -7.30
CA PHE A 246 31.45 -11.42 -6.78
C PHE A 246 31.54 -11.13 -5.28
N LEU A 247 31.99 -12.08 -4.46
CA LEU A 247 32.13 -11.88 -3.01
C LEU A 247 33.14 -10.77 -2.68
N ASN A 248 34.26 -10.72 -3.40
CA ASN A 248 35.25 -9.64 -3.26
C ASN A 248 34.66 -8.27 -3.64
N TYR A 249 33.85 -8.21 -4.69
CA TYR A 249 33.14 -6.99 -5.06
C TYR A 249 32.25 -6.51 -3.92
N VAL A 250 31.41 -7.38 -3.36
CA VAL A 250 30.56 -7.04 -2.24
C VAL A 250 31.37 -6.50 -1.06
N LYS A 251 32.42 -7.23 -0.68
CA LYS A 251 33.28 -6.89 0.47
C LYS A 251 33.95 -5.53 0.30
N THR A 252 34.40 -5.22 -0.91
CA THR A 252 35.14 -3.97 -1.20
C THR A 252 34.17 -2.79 -1.40
N ARG A 253 33.11 -2.98 -2.20
CA ARG A 253 32.22 -1.90 -2.62
C ARG A 253 31.25 -1.46 -1.51
N TYR A 254 30.85 -2.40 -0.65
CA TYR A 254 29.83 -2.21 0.37
C TYR A 254 30.33 -2.45 1.79
N ALA A 255 31.62 -2.29 2.04
CA ALA A 255 32.23 -2.45 3.37
C ALA A 255 31.45 -1.68 4.44
N GLY A 256 30.93 -2.38 5.44
CA GLY A 256 30.17 -1.79 6.53
C GLY A 256 28.71 -1.41 6.21
N GLU A 257 28.26 -1.52 4.96
CA GLU A 257 26.93 -1.08 4.52
C GLU A 257 25.88 -2.21 4.48
N TYR A 258 26.28 -3.46 4.47
CA TYR A 258 25.37 -4.61 4.42
C TYR A 258 25.31 -5.38 5.73
N TRP A 259 24.19 -6.02 5.97
CA TRP A 259 23.97 -6.97 7.06
C TRP A 259 24.16 -8.40 6.52
N HIS A 260 25.35 -8.98 6.76
CA HIS A 260 25.65 -10.35 6.35
C HIS A 260 25.34 -11.32 7.48
N VAL A 261 24.41 -12.22 7.22
CA VAL A 261 23.89 -13.19 8.21
C VAL A 261 23.39 -14.46 7.53
N LEU A 262 23.20 -15.50 8.34
CA LEU A 262 22.56 -16.76 7.91
C LEU A 262 21.06 -16.58 7.65
N PRO A 263 20.45 -17.37 6.77
CA PRO A 263 19.01 -17.35 6.51
C PRO A 263 18.15 -17.41 7.78
N LYS A 264 18.46 -18.27 8.76
CA LYS A 264 17.76 -18.37 10.05
C LYS A 264 17.79 -17.07 10.86
N GLN A 265 18.86 -16.27 10.74
CA GLN A 265 18.96 -15.00 11.44
C GLN A 265 18.07 -13.94 10.79
N VAL A 266 17.99 -13.93 9.45
CA VAL A 266 16.99 -13.10 8.73
C VAL A 266 15.60 -13.51 9.14
N ALA A 267 15.29 -14.80 9.15
CA ALA A 267 13.98 -15.30 9.55
C ALA A 267 13.62 -14.90 10.99
N SER A 268 14.56 -15.00 11.92
CA SER A 268 14.36 -14.56 13.30
C SER A 268 14.07 -13.05 13.39
N TYR A 269 14.83 -12.22 12.67
CA TYR A 269 14.62 -10.78 12.61
C TYR A 269 13.24 -10.44 12.01
N VAL A 270 12.93 -11.00 10.85
CA VAL A 270 11.66 -10.78 10.15
C VAL A 270 10.47 -11.22 11.02
N ARG A 271 10.60 -12.36 11.68
CA ARG A 271 9.59 -12.83 12.65
C ARG A 271 9.33 -11.83 13.76
N THR A 272 10.38 -11.15 14.24
CA THR A 272 10.26 -10.15 15.30
C THR A 272 9.58 -8.87 14.80
N VAL A 273 9.92 -8.41 13.58
CA VAL A 273 9.46 -7.10 13.07
C VAL A 273 8.19 -7.18 12.23
N LEU A 274 7.95 -8.30 11.54
CA LEU A 274 6.79 -8.49 10.66
C LEU A 274 5.77 -9.49 11.21
N LYS A 275 6.11 -10.29 12.24
CA LYS A 275 5.11 -11.13 12.90
C LYS A 275 4.05 -10.20 13.48
N PRO A 276 2.77 -10.35 13.12
CA PRO A 276 1.73 -9.50 13.65
C PRO A 276 1.68 -9.63 15.18
N HIS A 277 2.05 -8.58 15.90
CA HIS A 277 1.71 -8.47 17.31
C HIS A 277 0.19 -8.29 17.38
N ASN A 278 -0.55 -9.37 17.66
CA ASN A 278 -2.00 -9.38 17.88
C ASN A 278 -2.82 -8.55 16.88
N THR A 279 -2.54 -8.63 15.59
CA THR A 279 -3.44 -8.09 14.57
C THR A 279 -4.01 -9.23 13.74
N LEU A 280 -5.31 -9.39 13.82
CA LEU A 280 -6.21 -10.25 13.05
C LEU A 280 -6.07 -10.14 11.50
N ASP A 281 -5.04 -9.45 10.99
CA ASP A 281 -4.96 -8.96 9.61
C ASP A 281 -4.53 -10.03 8.59
N GLY A 282 -3.66 -10.96 8.95
CA GLY A 282 -3.21 -12.02 8.03
C GLY A 282 -4.27 -13.10 7.75
N LEU A 283 -5.15 -13.37 8.72
CA LEU A 283 -6.23 -14.36 8.60
C LEU A 283 -7.41 -13.87 7.71
N ARG A 284 -7.54 -12.55 7.53
CA ARG A 284 -8.67 -11.92 6.85
C ARG A 284 -8.47 -11.76 5.34
N SER A 285 -7.22 -11.64 4.88
CA SER A 285 -6.89 -11.49 3.45
C SER A 285 -7.33 -12.71 2.61
N ARG A 286 -7.19 -13.94 3.14
CA ARG A 286 -7.63 -15.19 2.46
C ARG A 286 -9.15 -15.31 2.32
N ARG A 287 -9.94 -14.58 3.11
CA ARG A 287 -11.41 -14.61 3.07
C ARG A 287 -11.99 -13.98 1.81
N LEU A 288 -11.21 -13.13 1.15
CA LEU A 288 -11.61 -12.37 -0.03
C LEU A 288 -11.19 -13.04 -1.35
N PHE A 289 -10.19 -13.91 -1.33
CA PHE A 289 -9.68 -14.57 -2.53
C PHE A 289 -10.76 -15.39 -3.26
N GLY A 290 -10.83 -15.22 -4.57
CA GLY A 290 -11.81 -15.88 -5.43
C GLY A 290 -13.25 -15.36 -5.32
N LYS A 291 -13.51 -14.35 -4.49
CA LYS A 291 -14.80 -13.69 -4.35
C LYS A 291 -15.10 -12.81 -5.56
N HIS A 292 -16.39 -12.54 -5.79
CA HIS A 292 -16.88 -11.71 -6.86
C HIS A 292 -17.61 -10.49 -6.28
N ALA A 293 -17.13 -9.29 -6.59
CA ALA A 293 -17.71 -8.04 -6.11
C ALA A 293 -18.21 -7.17 -7.24
N ALA A 294 -19.30 -6.43 -7.00
CA ALA A 294 -19.68 -5.29 -7.82
C ALA A 294 -19.37 -3.98 -7.10
N VAL A 295 -18.85 -2.98 -7.81
CA VAL A 295 -18.60 -1.62 -7.28
C VAL A 295 -19.39 -0.62 -8.12
N LEU A 296 -20.23 0.19 -7.45
CA LEU A 296 -21.09 1.18 -8.11
C LEU A 296 -20.69 2.60 -7.71
N LEU A 297 -20.50 3.49 -8.71
CA LEU A 297 -20.20 4.89 -8.46
C LEU A 297 -20.82 5.79 -9.54
N PHE A 298 -21.47 6.88 -9.12
CA PHE A 298 -21.96 7.93 -10.03
C PHE A 298 -20.88 8.99 -10.27
N SER A 299 -19.70 8.53 -10.70
CA SER A 299 -18.54 9.35 -11.06
C SER A 299 -17.70 8.61 -12.11
N HIS A 300 -16.50 9.09 -12.40
CA HIS A 300 -15.62 8.54 -13.43
C HIS A 300 -14.49 7.70 -12.81
N TYR A 301 -14.22 6.53 -13.41
CA TYR A 301 -13.11 5.68 -13.02
C TYR A 301 -12.04 5.68 -14.14
N PRO A 302 -10.73 5.83 -13.81
CA PRO A 302 -10.10 5.85 -12.47
C PRO A 302 -9.98 7.25 -11.82
N ALA A 303 -10.62 8.27 -12.34
CA ALA A 303 -10.45 9.66 -11.93
C ALA A 303 -10.93 9.97 -10.49
N ASP A 304 -11.92 9.22 -9.97
CA ASP A 304 -12.38 9.38 -8.60
C ASP A 304 -11.49 8.54 -7.65
N PRO A 305 -10.67 9.17 -6.78
CA PRO A 305 -9.63 8.46 -6.06
C PRO A 305 -10.14 7.50 -4.97
N ARG A 306 -11.27 7.79 -4.30
CA ARG A 306 -11.77 6.94 -3.22
C ARG A 306 -12.36 5.61 -3.73
N PRO A 307 -13.33 5.60 -4.67
CA PRO A 307 -13.82 4.36 -5.26
C PRO A 307 -12.73 3.57 -5.99
N ARG A 308 -11.78 4.28 -6.63
CA ARG A 308 -10.62 3.65 -7.28
C ARG A 308 -9.83 2.83 -6.28
N ARG A 309 -9.38 3.46 -5.18
CA ARG A 309 -8.58 2.78 -4.15
C ARG A 309 -9.34 1.62 -3.49
N ALA A 310 -10.66 1.75 -3.28
CA ALA A 310 -11.48 0.67 -2.73
C ALA A 310 -11.57 -0.54 -3.68
N ALA A 311 -11.81 -0.30 -4.97
CA ALA A 311 -11.85 -1.35 -5.98
C ALA A 311 -10.49 -2.04 -6.18
N GLU A 312 -9.41 -1.27 -6.25
CA GLU A 312 -8.05 -1.77 -6.37
C GLU A 312 -7.63 -2.56 -5.11
N ALA A 313 -8.03 -2.12 -3.91
CA ALA A 313 -7.78 -2.84 -2.68
C ALA A 313 -8.45 -4.23 -2.67
N LEU A 314 -9.68 -4.36 -3.18
CA LEU A 314 -10.34 -5.65 -3.36
C LEU A 314 -9.61 -6.51 -4.41
N ALA A 315 -9.24 -5.91 -5.54
CA ALA A 315 -8.53 -6.59 -6.63
C ALA A 315 -7.19 -7.17 -6.17
N THR A 316 -6.42 -6.46 -5.33
CA THR A 316 -5.16 -6.94 -4.75
C THR A 316 -5.33 -8.14 -3.82
N GLN A 317 -6.55 -8.40 -3.33
CA GLN A 317 -6.89 -9.59 -2.53
C GLN A 317 -7.43 -10.76 -3.36
N GLY A 318 -7.29 -10.70 -4.69
CA GLY A 318 -7.79 -11.74 -5.59
C GLY A 318 -9.31 -11.74 -5.79
N VAL A 319 -9.98 -10.63 -5.48
CA VAL A 319 -11.41 -10.45 -5.78
C VAL A 319 -11.58 -10.05 -7.23
N THR A 320 -12.47 -10.71 -7.96
CA THR A 320 -12.91 -10.22 -9.28
C THR A 320 -13.91 -9.08 -9.07
N VAL A 321 -13.61 -7.90 -9.62
CA VAL A 321 -14.43 -6.68 -9.42
C VAL A 321 -15.10 -6.28 -10.73
N ASP A 322 -16.43 -6.20 -10.76
CA ASP A 322 -17.20 -5.56 -11.82
C ASP A 322 -17.57 -4.13 -11.38
N LEU A 323 -16.97 -3.13 -12.00
CA LEU A 323 -17.16 -1.72 -11.64
C LEU A 323 -18.06 -1.02 -12.65
N ILE A 324 -19.11 -0.32 -12.18
CA ILE A 324 -20.05 0.44 -12.99
C ILE A 324 -19.90 1.92 -12.67
N CYS A 325 -19.54 2.72 -13.68
CA CYS A 325 -19.30 4.16 -13.55
C CYS A 325 -19.87 4.95 -14.73
N LEU A 326 -19.78 6.28 -14.67
CA LEU A 326 -20.11 7.16 -15.77
C LEU A 326 -19.02 7.13 -16.85
N ARG A 327 -19.42 7.34 -18.10
CA ARG A 327 -18.50 7.55 -19.23
C ARG A 327 -18.04 9.01 -19.27
N ASP A 328 -16.74 9.23 -19.45
CA ASP A 328 -16.18 10.57 -19.75
C ASP A 328 -16.02 10.76 -21.27
N GLY A 329 -15.97 12.02 -21.72
CA GLY A 329 -15.88 12.36 -23.15
C GLY A 329 -14.62 11.87 -23.87
N GLY A 330 -13.55 11.50 -23.10
CA GLY A 330 -12.31 10.92 -23.61
C GLY A 330 -12.22 9.39 -23.54
N ASP A 331 -13.26 8.70 -23.10
CA ASP A 331 -13.24 7.27 -22.74
C ASP A 331 -13.32 6.30 -23.95
N ASP A 332 -13.35 6.76 -25.20
CA ASP A 332 -13.51 5.89 -26.37
C ASP A 332 -12.37 4.87 -26.53
N HIS A 333 -11.18 5.19 -26.02
CA HIS A 333 -10.00 4.33 -26.03
C HIS A 333 -9.60 3.82 -24.63
N ALA A 334 -10.37 4.14 -23.57
CA ALA A 334 -10.02 3.75 -22.21
C ALA A 334 -10.15 2.23 -22.03
N PRO A 335 -9.20 1.59 -21.31
CA PRO A 335 -9.23 0.15 -21.06
C PRO A 335 -10.55 -0.32 -20.44
N LYS A 336 -11.04 -1.48 -20.88
CA LYS A 336 -12.22 -2.15 -20.29
C LYS A 336 -11.90 -2.89 -19.00
N SER A 337 -10.62 -3.11 -18.72
CA SER A 337 -10.16 -3.74 -17.48
C SER A 337 -8.86 -3.13 -17.00
N TYR A 338 -8.67 -3.13 -15.68
CA TYR A 338 -7.45 -2.73 -14.97
C TYR A 338 -7.09 -3.87 -14.00
N GLY A 339 -6.21 -4.77 -14.42
CA GLY A 339 -5.99 -6.02 -13.70
C GLY A 339 -7.29 -6.85 -13.59
N THR A 340 -7.70 -7.20 -12.36
CA THR A 340 -8.95 -7.94 -12.08
C THR A 340 -10.19 -7.04 -11.94
N VAL A 341 -10.08 -5.72 -12.21
CA VAL A 341 -11.22 -4.78 -12.22
C VAL A 341 -11.77 -4.62 -13.62
N ASN A 342 -12.97 -5.12 -13.88
CA ASN A 342 -13.71 -4.97 -15.14
C ASN A 342 -14.58 -3.72 -15.09
N VAL A 343 -14.39 -2.78 -16.01
CA VAL A 343 -15.06 -1.47 -15.99
C VAL A 343 -16.17 -1.39 -17.03
N THR A 344 -17.38 -1.14 -16.56
CA THR A 344 -18.56 -0.85 -17.41
C THR A 344 -18.90 0.64 -17.31
N ARG A 345 -18.77 1.36 -18.42
CA ARG A 345 -19.02 2.81 -18.52
C ARG A 345 -20.41 3.08 -19.07
N VAL A 346 -21.27 3.68 -18.26
CA VAL A 346 -22.63 4.05 -18.64
C VAL A 346 -22.62 5.35 -19.43
N ARG A 347 -23.27 5.39 -20.59
CA ARG A 347 -23.41 6.59 -21.46
C ARG A 347 -24.38 7.60 -20.86
N LEU A 348 -24.04 8.16 -19.71
CA LEU A 348 -24.77 9.22 -19.03
C LEU A 348 -23.80 10.37 -18.78
N GLN A 349 -24.12 11.56 -19.29
CA GLN A 349 -23.30 12.75 -19.05
C GLN A 349 -23.73 13.41 -17.73
N ARG A 350 -22.78 13.65 -16.84
CA ARG A 350 -23.00 14.45 -15.63
C ARG A 350 -23.14 15.92 -16.00
N ARG A 351 -24.38 16.36 -16.27
CA ARG A 351 -24.69 17.78 -16.54
C ARG A 351 -24.96 18.49 -15.23
N ARG A 352 -24.27 19.60 -14.98
CA ARG A 352 -24.58 20.53 -13.90
C ARG A 352 -25.85 21.28 -14.28
N GLY A 353 -27.01 20.84 -13.78
CA GLY A 353 -28.32 21.42 -14.02
C GLY A 353 -29.03 21.72 -12.70
N GLY A 354 -30.24 22.29 -12.76
CA GLY A 354 -31.10 22.47 -11.60
C GLY A 354 -31.47 21.16 -10.89
N LYS A 355 -32.17 21.23 -9.76
CA LYS A 355 -32.53 20.07 -8.89
C LYS A 355 -33.18 18.92 -9.67
N LEU A 356 -34.06 19.22 -10.62
CA LEU A 356 -34.76 18.20 -11.44
C LEU A 356 -33.81 17.45 -12.39
N GLY A 357 -32.80 18.14 -12.93
CA GLY A 357 -31.79 17.52 -13.78
C GLY A 357 -30.94 16.49 -13.03
N TYR A 358 -30.53 16.79 -11.78
CA TYR A 358 -29.84 15.84 -10.91
C TYR A 358 -30.71 14.63 -10.59
N MET A 359 -31.98 14.83 -10.23
CA MET A 359 -32.91 13.74 -9.94
C MET A 359 -33.07 12.79 -11.13
N GLY A 360 -33.25 13.33 -12.33
CA GLY A 360 -33.40 12.50 -13.53
C GLY A 360 -32.14 11.66 -13.83
N GLN A 361 -30.96 12.26 -13.71
CA GLN A 361 -29.68 11.55 -13.93
C GLN A 361 -29.45 10.45 -12.89
N TYR A 362 -29.70 10.72 -11.61
CA TYR A 362 -29.61 9.73 -10.54
C TYR A 362 -30.56 8.57 -10.74
N SER A 363 -31.84 8.85 -11.05
CA SER A 363 -32.85 7.82 -11.31
C SER A 363 -32.47 6.95 -12.49
N ALA A 364 -32.02 7.54 -13.60
CA ALA A 364 -31.57 6.81 -14.77
C ALA A 364 -30.37 5.89 -14.44
N PHE A 365 -29.38 6.39 -13.71
CA PHE A 365 -28.21 5.58 -13.32
C PHE A 365 -28.59 4.43 -12.37
N ILE A 366 -29.50 4.66 -11.41
CA ILE A 366 -30.02 3.62 -10.51
C ILE A 366 -30.71 2.52 -11.31
N VAL A 367 -31.57 2.87 -12.26
CA VAL A 367 -32.29 1.89 -13.10
C VAL A 367 -31.33 1.10 -13.98
N ILE A 368 -30.38 1.77 -14.63
CA ILE A 368 -29.37 1.10 -15.48
C ILE A 368 -28.53 0.15 -14.64
N SER A 369 -28.05 0.60 -13.47
CA SER A 369 -27.27 -0.22 -12.54
C SER A 369 -28.05 -1.42 -12.02
N PHE A 370 -29.35 -1.23 -11.70
CA PHE A 370 -30.23 -2.31 -11.29
C PHE A 370 -30.37 -3.38 -12.39
N LEU A 371 -30.67 -2.98 -13.62
CA LEU A 371 -30.83 -3.92 -14.74
C LEU A 371 -29.53 -4.66 -15.02
N TYR A 372 -28.40 -3.96 -14.98
CA TYR A 372 -27.09 -4.56 -15.18
C TYR A 372 -26.76 -5.59 -14.11
N LEU A 373 -26.93 -5.23 -12.83
CA LEU A 373 -26.65 -6.14 -11.70
C LEU A 373 -27.59 -7.34 -11.72
N ALA A 374 -28.88 -7.14 -12.01
CA ALA A 374 -29.87 -8.22 -12.13
C ALA A 374 -29.46 -9.23 -13.20
N ALA A 375 -29.16 -8.74 -14.43
CA ALA A 375 -28.76 -9.60 -15.54
C ALA A 375 -27.45 -10.36 -15.29
N ARG A 376 -26.47 -9.70 -14.65
CA ARG A 376 -25.19 -10.34 -14.30
C ARG A 376 -25.34 -11.36 -13.18
N SER A 377 -26.15 -11.07 -12.16
CA SER A 377 -26.39 -11.97 -11.01
C SER A 377 -27.02 -13.31 -11.42
N LEU A 378 -27.79 -13.33 -12.50
CA LEU A 378 -28.34 -14.56 -13.07
C LEU A 378 -27.29 -15.46 -13.72
N LYS A 379 -26.19 -14.88 -14.22
CA LYS A 379 -25.07 -15.63 -14.83
C LYS A 379 -24.03 -16.04 -13.80
N ARG A 380 -23.67 -15.14 -12.88
CA ARG A 380 -22.70 -15.37 -11.82
C ARG A 380 -23.10 -14.54 -10.60
N ARG A 381 -23.27 -15.19 -9.45
CA ARG A 381 -23.64 -14.52 -8.21
C ARG A 381 -22.49 -13.60 -7.73
N TYR A 382 -22.86 -12.46 -7.16
CA TYR A 382 -21.95 -11.61 -6.41
C TYR A 382 -21.91 -12.06 -4.95
N ASP A 383 -20.72 -12.02 -4.34
CA ASP A 383 -20.55 -12.16 -2.90
C ASP A 383 -20.73 -10.82 -2.19
N LEU A 384 -20.38 -9.73 -2.87
CA LEU A 384 -20.35 -8.38 -2.34
C LEU A 384 -20.85 -7.36 -3.37
N VAL A 385 -21.60 -6.36 -2.92
CA VAL A 385 -21.87 -5.13 -3.69
C VAL A 385 -21.43 -3.93 -2.85
N HIS A 386 -20.49 -3.14 -3.34
CA HIS A 386 -19.97 -1.93 -2.69
C HIS A 386 -20.47 -0.70 -3.45
N VAL A 387 -21.33 0.08 -2.83
CA VAL A 387 -22.00 1.24 -3.42
C VAL A 387 -21.42 2.51 -2.82
N HIS A 388 -20.87 3.37 -3.65
CA HIS A 388 -20.40 4.69 -3.27
C HIS A 388 -21.49 5.73 -3.49
N ASN A 389 -21.81 6.55 -2.46
CA ASN A 389 -22.71 7.68 -2.65
C ASN A 389 -21.96 8.80 -3.43
N MET A 390 -22.60 9.76 -4.06
CA MET A 390 -24.01 10.09 -4.14
C MET A 390 -24.61 9.53 -5.45
N PRO A 391 -25.89 9.17 -5.48
CA PRO A 391 -26.89 9.32 -4.43
C PRO A 391 -26.95 8.09 -3.47
N ASP A 392 -27.38 8.28 -2.22
CA ASP A 392 -27.52 7.18 -1.24
C ASP A 392 -28.47 6.09 -1.73
N ALA A 393 -29.54 6.48 -2.44
CA ALA A 393 -30.53 5.58 -3.01
C ALA A 393 -29.96 4.63 -4.08
N LEU A 394 -28.72 4.84 -4.56
CA LEU A 394 -28.05 3.94 -5.50
C LEU A 394 -27.92 2.52 -4.94
N VAL A 395 -27.88 2.38 -3.62
CA VAL A 395 -27.83 1.09 -2.93
C VAL A 395 -28.98 0.17 -3.29
N PHE A 396 -30.17 0.69 -3.62
CA PHE A 396 -31.33 -0.10 -4.02
C PHE A 396 -31.18 -0.78 -5.39
N SER A 397 -30.22 -0.36 -6.21
CA SER A 397 -29.90 -1.08 -7.46
C SER A 397 -29.37 -2.50 -7.17
N ALA A 398 -28.92 -2.78 -5.94
CA ALA A 398 -28.40 -4.07 -5.51
C ALA A 398 -29.44 -5.01 -4.88
N ILE A 399 -30.75 -4.76 -5.06
CA ILE A 399 -31.83 -5.61 -4.52
C ILE A 399 -31.67 -7.08 -4.96
N ILE A 400 -31.47 -7.32 -6.24
CA ILE A 400 -31.37 -8.70 -6.80
C ILE A 400 -30.11 -9.41 -6.27
N PRO A 401 -28.89 -8.83 -6.38
CA PRO A 401 -27.73 -9.45 -5.73
C PRO A 401 -27.93 -9.76 -4.26
N LYS A 402 -28.55 -8.83 -3.48
CA LYS A 402 -28.81 -9.04 -2.06
C LYS A 402 -29.77 -10.20 -1.79
N LEU A 403 -30.84 -10.31 -2.56
CA LEU A 403 -31.78 -11.43 -2.46
C LEU A 403 -31.11 -12.78 -2.82
N LEU A 404 -30.07 -12.74 -3.64
CA LEU A 404 -29.26 -13.91 -4.02
C LEU A 404 -28.11 -14.20 -3.03
N GLY A 405 -28.04 -13.44 -1.92
CA GLY A 405 -27.09 -13.68 -0.82
C GLY A 405 -25.87 -12.78 -0.81
N ALA A 406 -25.74 -11.80 -1.73
CA ALA A 406 -24.66 -10.84 -1.69
C ALA A 406 -24.74 -9.92 -0.47
N LYS A 407 -23.62 -9.63 0.18
CA LYS A 407 -23.52 -8.60 1.20
C LYS A 407 -23.42 -7.21 0.55
N LEU A 408 -23.99 -6.23 1.22
CA LEU A 408 -24.15 -4.89 0.66
C LEU A 408 -23.47 -3.85 1.54
N ILE A 409 -22.54 -3.09 0.94
CA ILE A 409 -21.85 -1.96 1.57
C ILE A 409 -22.36 -0.66 0.97
N LEU A 410 -22.67 0.31 1.83
CA LEU A 410 -22.92 1.69 1.45
C LEU A 410 -21.80 2.58 1.99
N ASP A 411 -20.98 3.13 1.08
CA ASP A 411 -19.89 4.05 1.41
C ASP A 411 -20.35 5.51 1.26
N LEU A 412 -20.57 6.15 2.40
CA LEU A 412 -21.08 7.52 2.52
C LEU A 412 -19.91 8.51 2.62
N HIS A 413 -19.54 9.09 1.49
CA HIS A 413 -18.45 10.07 1.40
C HIS A 413 -18.82 11.40 2.03
N ASP A 414 -20.05 11.87 1.71
CA ASP A 414 -20.58 13.16 2.17
C ASP A 414 -22.00 12.99 2.68
N PRO A 415 -22.37 13.58 3.83
CA PRO A 415 -23.77 13.63 4.27
C PRO A 415 -24.60 14.49 3.30
N MET A 416 -25.43 13.81 2.49
CA MET A 416 -26.25 14.47 1.46
C MET A 416 -27.14 15.60 1.97
N PRO A 417 -27.84 15.46 3.10
CA PRO A 417 -28.67 16.56 3.63
C PRO A 417 -27.86 17.83 3.88
N GLU A 418 -26.73 17.74 4.58
CA GLU A 418 -25.85 18.88 4.93
C GLU A 418 -25.21 19.50 3.69
N LEU A 419 -24.77 18.66 2.76
CA LEU A 419 -24.18 19.13 1.50
C LEU A 419 -25.21 19.88 0.65
N MET A 420 -26.43 19.35 0.51
CA MET A 420 -27.50 19.98 -0.26
C MET A 420 -27.99 21.28 0.40
N GLN A 421 -28.08 21.31 1.73
CA GLN A 421 -28.34 22.57 2.47
C GLN A 421 -27.28 23.62 2.15
N THR A 422 -26.01 23.23 2.16
CA THR A 422 -24.90 24.14 1.88
C THR A 422 -24.90 24.65 0.42
N ILE A 423 -25.12 23.74 -0.57
CA ILE A 423 -25.08 24.10 -2.01
C ILE A 423 -26.30 24.93 -2.41
N PHE A 424 -27.50 24.55 -1.98
CA PHE A 424 -28.75 25.16 -2.41
C PHE A 424 -29.36 26.12 -1.36
N LYS A 425 -28.65 26.38 -0.27
CA LYS A 425 -29.07 27.24 0.85
C LYS A 425 -30.47 26.85 1.37
N LEU A 426 -30.72 25.54 1.52
CA LEU A 426 -32.02 25.02 1.93
C LEU A 426 -32.20 25.14 3.45
N PRO A 427 -33.38 25.56 3.94
CA PRO A 427 -33.72 25.47 5.37
C PRO A 427 -33.71 24.01 5.85
N GLU A 428 -33.34 23.77 7.10
CA GLU A 428 -33.25 22.42 7.67
C GLU A 428 -34.60 21.69 7.66
N ASP A 429 -35.69 22.41 7.86
CA ASP A 429 -37.09 21.90 7.91
C ASP A 429 -37.70 21.75 6.51
N SER A 430 -36.99 22.10 5.44
CA SER A 430 -37.52 21.98 4.07
C SER A 430 -37.89 20.53 3.72
N LEU A 431 -38.95 20.38 2.91
CA LEU A 431 -39.38 19.06 2.45
C LEU A 431 -38.26 18.27 1.78
N SER A 432 -37.44 18.95 0.99
CA SER A 432 -36.29 18.33 0.29
C SER A 432 -35.29 17.73 1.30
N VAL A 433 -34.93 18.45 2.35
CA VAL A 433 -34.01 17.97 3.40
C VAL A 433 -34.62 16.81 4.18
N ARG A 434 -35.92 16.88 4.49
CA ARG A 434 -36.62 15.77 5.15
C ARG A 434 -36.65 14.50 4.29
N ILE A 435 -36.87 14.63 2.99
CA ILE A 435 -36.82 13.50 2.05
C ILE A 435 -35.40 12.91 2.02
N LEU A 436 -34.35 13.73 1.93
CA LEU A 436 -32.96 13.27 1.94
C LEU A 436 -32.61 12.53 3.23
N LYS A 437 -32.99 13.05 4.40
CA LYS A 437 -32.80 12.37 5.71
C LYS A 437 -33.54 11.01 5.75
N ARG A 438 -34.73 10.89 5.15
CA ARG A 438 -35.45 9.60 5.04
C ARG A 438 -34.77 8.62 4.08
N LEU A 439 -34.30 9.09 2.92
CA LEU A 439 -33.57 8.26 1.97
C LEU A 439 -32.25 7.76 2.57
N GLU A 440 -31.50 8.62 3.25
CA GLU A 440 -30.30 8.24 3.99
C GLU A 440 -30.58 7.12 4.99
N LYS A 441 -31.66 7.26 5.78
CA LYS A 441 -32.09 6.27 6.77
C LYS A 441 -32.46 4.93 6.13
N TRP A 442 -33.23 4.95 5.02
CA TRP A 442 -33.62 3.73 4.33
C TRP A 442 -32.44 3.05 3.65
N SER A 443 -31.56 3.83 3.02
CA SER A 443 -30.35 3.33 2.35
C SER A 443 -29.40 2.69 3.36
N SER A 444 -29.15 3.34 4.49
CA SER A 444 -28.31 2.83 5.57
C SER A 444 -28.87 1.57 6.23
N ARG A 445 -30.20 1.49 6.39
CA ARG A 445 -30.87 0.27 6.91
C ARG A 445 -30.78 -0.89 5.93
N PHE A 446 -30.88 -0.61 4.62
CA PHE A 446 -30.84 -1.61 3.58
C PHE A 446 -29.45 -2.22 3.40
N ALA A 447 -28.36 -1.44 3.57
CA ALA A 447 -27.00 -1.93 3.55
C ALA A 447 -26.69 -2.88 4.72
N ASP A 448 -25.76 -3.80 4.59
CA ASP A 448 -25.30 -4.68 5.67
C ASP A 448 -24.16 -4.02 6.46
N LEU A 449 -23.34 -3.20 5.81
CA LEU A 449 -22.29 -2.37 6.40
C LEU A 449 -22.38 -0.96 5.82
N VAL A 450 -22.18 0.04 6.66
CA VAL A 450 -22.05 1.45 6.26
C VAL A 450 -20.61 1.88 6.49
N ILE A 451 -19.98 2.49 5.49
CA ILE A 451 -18.64 3.09 5.61
C ILE A 451 -18.81 4.60 5.55
N THR A 452 -18.00 5.33 6.31
CA THR A 452 -17.96 6.80 6.24
C THR A 452 -16.55 7.34 6.41
N VAL A 453 -16.36 8.63 6.11
CA VAL A 453 -15.04 9.24 5.94
C VAL A 453 -14.38 9.74 7.23
N ASN A 454 -15.16 10.01 8.29
CA ASN A 454 -14.62 10.53 9.56
C ASN A 454 -15.56 10.33 10.75
N LEU A 455 -15.09 10.66 11.95
CA LEU A 455 -15.84 10.53 13.20
C LEU A 455 -17.03 11.50 13.28
N ALA A 456 -16.91 12.72 12.75
CA ALA A 456 -18.01 13.69 12.74
C ALA A 456 -19.18 13.17 11.90
N CYS A 457 -18.93 12.62 10.72
CA CYS A 457 -19.95 11.98 9.88
C CYS A 457 -20.55 10.74 10.58
N LYS A 458 -19.72 9.90 11.23
CA LYS A 458 -20.20 8.75 12.00
C LYS A 458 -21.20 9.21 13.08
N ARG A 459 -20.90 10.28 13.83
CA ARG A 459 -21.84 10.82 14.83
C ARG A 459 -23.16 11.26 14.23
N ILE A 460 -23.14 11.92 13.07
CA ILE A 460 -24.36 12.35 12.37
C ILE A 460 -25.21 11.14 11.96
N TYR A 461 -24.62 10.16 11.28
CA TYR A 461 -25.35 8.97 10.84
C TYR A 461 -25.88 8.15 12.03
N SER A 462 -25.08 8.02 13.09
CA SER A 462 -25.49 7.29 14.32
C SER A 462 -26.67 7.97 15.03
N SER A 463 -26.74 9.29 14.98
CA SER A 463 -27.81 10.04 15.68
C SER A 463 -29.17 9.93 15.00
N ARG A 464 -29.23 9.62 13.68
CA ARG A 464 -30.50 9.71 12.92
C ARG A 464 -30.81 8.56 11.95
N SER A 465 -29.80 7.84 11.46
CA SER A 465 -29.99 6.98 10.28
C SER A 465 -29.56 5.54 10.47
N CYS A 466 -28.53 5.27 11.27
CA CYS A 466 -27.85 3.99 11.30
C CYS A 466 -27.37 3.61 12.70
N ASP A 467 -27.39 2.32 13.04
CA ASP A 467 -26.74 1.80 14.25
C ASP A 467 -25.23 2.10 14.22
N PRO A 468 -24.65 2.69 15.28
CA PRO A 468 -23.22 3.00 15.35
C PRO A 468 -22.30 1.78 15.15
N ASN A 469 -22.75 0.58 15.53
CA ASN A 469 -22.00 -0.68 15.35
C ASN A 469 -21.93 -1.12 13.89
N LYS A 470 -22.85 -0.67 13.06
CA LYS A 470 -22.89 -0.93 11.63
C LYS A 470 -22.02 0.05 10.82
N ILE A 471 -21.46 1.10 11.48
CA ILE A 471 -20.72 2.16 10.81
C ILE A 471 -19.22 1.99 11.05
N GLN A 472 -18.49 1.69 9.99
CA GLN A 472 -17.03 1.70 9.97
C GLN A 472 -16.49 3.04 9.43
N VAL A 473 -15.56 3.65 10.15
CA VAL A 473 -14.84 4.82 9.64
C VAL A 473 -13.63 4.35 8.83
N VAL A 474 -13.56 4.81 7.58
CA VAL A 474 -12.40 4.67 6.68
C VAL A 474 -12.07 6.05 6.14
N ILE A 475 -11.04 6.67 6.70
CA ILE A 475 -10.66 8.04 6.38
C ILE A 475 -10.27 8.16 4.91
N ASN A 476 -10.63 9.28 4.28
CA ASN A 476 -10.22 9.57 2.91
C ASN A 476 -8.76 10.10 2.91
N SER A 477 -7.80 9.21 3.11
CA SER A 477 -6.37 9.51 3.10
C SER A 477 -5.80 9.51 1.68
N PRO A 478 -4.75 10.28 1.36
CA PRO A 478 -4.12 10.26 0.06
C PRO A 478 -3.49 8.90 -0.27
N ASP A 479 -3.27 8.65 -1.55
CA ASP A 479 -2.60 7.45 -2.05
C ASP A 479 -1.11 7.50 -1.70
N ASP A 480 -0.62 6.58 -0.87
CA ASP A 480 0.77 6.54 -0.38
C ASP A 480 1.79 6.29 -1.52
N GLU A 481 1.33 5.77 -2.66
CA GLU A 481 2.19 5.57 -3.83
C GLU A 481 2.43 6.87 -4.59
N VAL A 482 1.47 7.78 -4.54
CA VAL A 482 1.53 9.11 -5.16
C VAL A 482 2.12 10.13 -4.18
N PHE A 483 1.58 10.20 -2.97
CA PHE A 483 2.04 11.09 -1.89
C PHE A 483 3.00 10.33 -0.98
N ARG A 484 4.20 10.02 -1.50
CA ARG A 484 5.23 9.27 -0.76
C ARG A 484 5.67 10.07 0.45
N PHE A 485 5.63 9.44 1.62
CA PHE A 485 5.99 10.08 2.88
C PHE A 485 7.39 10.67 2.83
N GLN A 486 7.49 11.95 3.15
CA GLN A 486 8.74 12.69 3.29
C GLN A 486 8.78 13.25 4.71
N GLN A 487 9.78 12.86 5.48
CA GLN A 487 9.95 13.41 6.81
C GLN A 487 10.20 14.92 6.74
N VAL A 488 9.58 15.67 7.65
CA VAL A 488 9.82 17.12 7.74
C VAL A 488 11.29 17.38 7.95
N ASP A 489 11.85 18.31 7.19
CA ASP A 489 13.22 18.79 7.37
C ASP A 489 13.27 19.73 8.59
N THR A 490 13.79 19.21 9.71
CA THR A 490 14.02 19.99 10.94
C THR A 490 15.31 20.81 10.88
N GLY A 491 16.12 20.62 9.84
CA GLY A 491 17.24 21.49 9.54
C GLY A 491 16.70 22.87 9.25
N ALA A 492 16.75 23.77 10.26
CA ALA A 492 16.38 25.17 10.10
C ALA A 492 16.89 25.62 8.73
N ARG A 493 15.97 26.06 7.85
CA ARG A 493 16.42 26.90 6.72
C ARG A 493 17.30 27.95 7.37
N LYS A 494 18.62 27.74 7.32
CA LYS A 494 19.57 28.80 7.65
C LYS A 494 19.14 29.91 6.72
N GLY A 495 18.40 30.86 7.30
CA GLY A 495 18.22 32.13 6.66
C GLY A 495 19.61 32.53 6.23
N LYS A 496 19.95 32.37 4.97
CA LYS A 496 20.99 33.16 4.39
C LYS A 496 20.44 34.56 4.49
N ASN A 497 20.70 35.18 5.64
CA ASN A 497 20.75 36.62 5.77
C ASN A 497 21.79 37.09 4.76
N GLY A 498 21.35 37.47 3.60
CA GLY A 498 22.20 37.92 2.54
C GLY A 498 21.41 38.01 1.24
N ASN A 499 20.76 39.12 0.97
CA ASN A 499 20.03 39.51 -0.24
C ASN A 499 18.86 38.57 -0.60
N GLY A 500 17.68 38.91 -0.10
CA GLY A 500 16.39 38.27 -0.37
C GLY A 500 16.04 38.20 -1.85
N SER A 501 16.06 36.98 -2.41
CA SER A 501 15.64 36.80 -3.79
C SER A 501 14.70 35.63 -4.00
N LYS A 502 14.28 34.89 -2.95
CA LYS A 502 13.37 33.76 -3.14
C LYS A 502 11.98 34.04 -2.56
N PRO A 503 10.90 33.93 -3.37
CA PRO A 503 9.55 34.15 -2.90
C PRO A 503 9.14 33.12 -1.84
N PHE A 504 8.27 33.52 -0.90
CA PHE A 504 7.57 32.64 0.02
C PHE A 504 6.27 32.17 -0.65
N VAL A 505 6.16 30.88 -0.94
CA VAL A 505 5.10 30.32 -1.76
C VAL A 505 4.03 29.66 -0.90
N LEU A 506 2.84 30.26 -0.89
CA LEU A 506 1.60 29.69 -0.36
C LEU A 506 0.97 28.81 -1.44
N LEU A 507 0.38 27.69 -1.07
CA LEU A 507 -0.35 26.84 -2.01
C LEU A 507 -1.80 26.65 -1.58
N TYR A 508 -2.71 27.00 -2.49
CA TYR A 508 -4.11 26.59 -2.46
C TYR A 508 -4.36 25.59 -3.58
N HIS A 509 -4.79 24.38 -3.27
CA HIS A 509 -5.23 23.42 -4.30
C HIS A 509 -6.60 22.81 -4.00
N GLY A 510 -7.36 22.53 -5.03
CA GLY A 510 -8.69 21.91 -4.95
C GLY A 510 -9.79 22.66 -5.71
N SER A 511 -11.04 22.39 -5.33
CA SER A 511 -12.19 23.00 -6.02
C SER A 511 -12.30 24.50 -5.69
N LEU A 512 -12.32 25.32 -6.73
CA LEU A 512 -12.45 26.77 -6.62
C LEU A 512 -13.93 27.18 -6.50
N VAL A 513 -14.51 26.89 -5.33
CA VAL A 513 -15.92 27.18 -4.98
C VAL A 513 -15.98 27.96 -3.67
N GLN A 514 -17.02 28.77 -3.46
CA GLN A 514 -17.14 29.70 -2.35
C GLN A 514 -16.87 29.03 -0.98
N ARG A 515 -17.45 27.86 -0.69
CA ARG A 515 -17.27 27.18 0.60
C ARG A 515 -15.82 26.83 0.93
N ASN A 516 -14.95 26.72 -0.08
CA ASN A 516 -13.54 26.38 0.09
C ASN A 516 -12.64 27.61 0.29
N GLY A 517 -13.19 28.84 0.29
CA GLY A 517 -12.57 30.04 0.81
C GLY A 517 -11.40 30.60 -0.01
N PHE A 518 -11.40 30.45 -1.33
CA PHE A 518 -10.38 31.09 -2.17
C PHE A 518 -10.41 32.61 -2.05
N ASP A 519 -11.59 33.22 -1.86
CA ASP A 519 -11.77 34.63 -1.52
C ASP A 519 -11.03 34.99 -0.23
N LEU A 520 -11.16 34.20 0.83
CA LEU A 520 -10.46 34.43 2.10
C LEU A 520 -8.93 34.33 1.94
N ALA A 521 -8.45 33.43 1.09
CA ALA A 521 -7.01 33.33 0.76
C ALA A 521 -6.50 34.59 0.06
N VAL A 522 -7.31 35.20 -0.81
CA VAL A 522 -6.96 36.46 -1.49
C VAL A 522 -7.07 37.67 -0.52
N ASP A 523 -8.08 37.64 0.36
CA ASP A 523 -8.26 38.74 1.34
C ASP A 523 -7.11 38.81 2.33
N CYS A 524 -6.63 37.68 2.86
CA CYS A 524 -5.48 37.68 3.76
C CYS A 524 -4.17 38.08 3.07
N LEU A 525 -4.04 37.91 1.76
CA LEU A 525 -2.82 38.19 1.00
C LEU A 525 -2.45 39.69 1.04
N GLU A 526 -3.43 40.56 1.17
CA GLU A 526 -3.22 42.00 1.29
C GLU A 526 -2.41 42.34 2.56
N ASN A 527 -2.78 41.75 3.69
CA ASN A 527 -2.06 41.94 4.96
C ASN A 527 -0.70 41.25 4.93
N VAL A 528 -0.64 40.01 4.42
CA VAL A 528 0.59 39.22 4.37
C VAL A 528 1.68 39.88 3.52
N ARG A 529 1.34 40.52 2.38
CA ARG A 529 2.35 41.18 1.54
C ARG A 529 3.02 42.37 2.19
N ALA A 530 2.37 42.99 3.18
CA ALA A 530 2.97 44.08 3.95
C ALA A 530 4.15 43.60 4.81
N SER A 531 4.03 42.39 5.39
CA SER A 531 5.06 41.76 6.23
C SER A 531 6.02 40.85 5.43
N ILE A 532 5.55 40.25 4.33
CA ILE A 532 6.29 39.35 3.46
C ILE A 532 6.20 39.85 2.00
N PRO A 533 7.01 40.80 1.58
CA PRO A 533 6.86 41.50 0.29
C PRO A 533 6.94 40.58 -0.94
N LEU A 534 7.67 39.44 -0.85
CA LEU A 534 7.82 38.46 -1.94
C LEU A 534 6.87 37.28 -1.79
N VAL A 535 5.75 37.42 -1.09
CA VAL A 535 4.75 36.33 -0.98
C VAL A 535 4.09 36.08 -2.34
N ARG A 536 3.92 34.78 -2.66
CA ARG A 536 3.20 34.30 -3.85
C ARG A 536 2.12 33.31 -3.43
N LEU A 537 0.93 33.45 -3.99
CA LEU A 537 -0.15 32.48 -3.82
C LEU A 537 -0.29 31.62 -5.09
N CYS A 538 0.17 30.39 -5.03
CA CYS A 538 0.02 29.41 -6.08
C CYS A 538 -1.36 28.75 -5.99
N VAL A 539 -2.09 28.65 -7.10
CA VAL A 539 -3.48 28.18 -7.12
C VAL A 539 -3.65 27.08 -8.14
N CYS A 540 -3.98 25.85 -7.65
CA CYS A 540 -4.32 24.71 -8.49
C CYS A 540 -5.81 24.35 -8.36
N GLY A 541 -6.55 24.37 -9.47
CA GLY A 541 -7.95 24.01 -9.46
C GLY A 541 -8.65 24.34 -10.78
N ARG A 542 -9.76 23.68 -11.03
CA ARG A 542 -10.56 23.99 -12.23
C ARG A 542 -11.20 25.35 -12.10
N ARG A 543 -11.03 26.19 -13.14
CA ARG A 543 -11.62 27.53 -13.23
C ARG A 543 -13.16 27.48 -13.11
N THR A 544 -13.72 28.44 -12.39
CA THR A 544 -15.15 28.60 -12.11
C THR A 544 -15.55 30.06 -12.15
N ASP A 545 -16.84 30.39 -12.31
CA ASP A 545 -17.37 31.74 -12.24
C ASP A 545 -17.04 32.45 -10.90
N PHE A 546 -16.97 31.67 -9.81
CA PHE A 546 -16.56 32.19 -8.50
C PHE A 546 -15.09 32.63 -8.53
N PHE A 547 -14.20 31.79 -9.08
CA PHE A 547 -12.78 32.13 -9.22
C PHE A 547 -12.60 33.42 -10.03
N ASP A 548 -13.32 33.55 -11.17
CA ASP A 548 -13.24 34.75 -12.04
C ASP A 548 -13.67 36.02 -11.31
N LYS A 549 -14.71 35.93 -10.49
CA LYS A 549 -15.15 37.08 -9.65
C LYS A 549 -14.10 37.47 -8.63
N VAL A 550 -13.49 36.49 -7.95
CA VAL A 550 -12.43 36.76 -6.96
C VAL A 550 -11.19 37.35 -7.61
N MET A 551 -10.75 36.79 -8.76
CA MET A 551 -9.60 37.33 -9.51
C MET A 551 -9.84 38.75 -10.02
N LYS A 552 -11.05 39.07 -10.46
CA LYS A 552 -11.41 40.46 -10.83
C LYS A 552 -11.28 41.42 -9.64
N SER A 553 -11.74 41.01 -8.47
CA SER A 553 -11.57 41.80 -7.24
C SER A 553 -10.10 41.93 -6.84
N ALA A 554 -9.31 40.84 -6.96
CA ALA A 554 -7.87 40.85 -6.69
C ALA A 554 -7.12 41.86 -7.59
N GLY A 555 -7.46 41.90 -8.90
CA GLY A 555 -6.88 42.86 -9.83
C GLY A 555 -7.21 44.29 -9.50
N GLN A 556 -8.44 44.58 -9.05
CA GLN A 556 -8.84 45.93 -8.58
C GLN A 556 -8.05 46.39 -7.34
N ARG A 557 -7.54 45.44 -6.53
CA ARG A 557 -6.72 45.66 -5.31
C ARG A 557 -5.21 45.60 -5.59
N GLY A 558 -4.80 45.36 -6.86
CA GLY A 558 -3.39 45.21 -7.23
C GLY A 558 -2.73 43.96 -6.62
N LEU A 559 -3.49 42.86 -6.42
CA LEU A 559 -3.03 41.62 -5.85
C LEU A 559 -2.77 40.53 -6.90
N ASP A 560 -3.20 40.74 -8.13
CA ASP A 560 -3.07 39.79 -9.25
C ASP A 560 -1.62 39.40 -9.54
N GLY A 561 -0.68 40.36 -9.38
CA GLY A 561 0.74 40.12 -9.48
C GLY A 561 1.32 39.19 -8.42
N ASN A 562 0.60 38.89 -7.33
CA ASN A 562 0.99 37.96 -6.27
C ASN A 562 0.34 36.56 -6.41
N ILE A 563 -0.51 36.33 -7.44
CA ILE A 563 -1.28 35.11 -7.60
C ILE A 563 -0.87 34.37 -8.88
N ASP A 564 -0.41 33.12 -8.73
CA ASP A 564 -0.03 32.21 -9.81
C ASP A 564 -1.10 31.17 -10.02
N TYR A 565 -1.93 31.29 -11.05
CA TYR A 565 -2.95 30.30 -11.39
C TYR A 565 -2.41 29.24 -12.35
N LEU A 566 -2.33 27.99 -11.90
CA LEU A 566 -1.77 26.84 -12.63
C LEU A 566 -2.84 26.01 -13.38
N GLY A 567 -4.13 26.32 -13.18
CA GLY A 567 -5.19 25.51 -13.77
C GLY A 567 -5.50 24.21 -13.01
N ALA A 568 -6.13 23.27 -13.67
CA ALA A 568 -6.40 21.94 -13.11
C ALA A 568 -5.15 21.08 -13.25
N CYS A 569 -4.65 20.56 -12.12
CA CYS A 569 -3.45 19.73 -12.06
C CYS A 569 -3.81 18.26 -11.83
N SER A 570 -3.05 17.36 -12.43
CA SER A 570 -3.06 15.92 -12.11
C SER A 570 -2.50 15.68 -10.70
N LEU A 571 -2.70 14.46 -10.15
CA LEU A 571 -2.16 14.14 -8.83
C LEU A 571 -0.63 14.22 -8.77
N THR A 572 0.07 13.85 -9.84
CA THR A 572 1.53 13.94 -9.92
C THR A 572 2.00 15.39 -9.95
N GLU A 573 1.33 16.25 -10.72
CA GLU A 573 1.62 17.69 -10.74
C GLU A 573 1.34 18.34 -9.37
N ILE A 574 0.28 17.92 -8.67
CA ILE A 574 -0.01 18.40 -7.30
C ILE A 574 1.15 18.06 -6.35
N VAL A 575 1.71 16.85 -6.40
CA VAL A 575 2.88 16.47 -5.59
C VAL A 575 4.07 17.39 -5.89
N GLU A 576 4.34 17.68 -7.17
CA GLU A 576 5.42 18.58 -7.55
C GLU A 576 5.21 20.01 -7.02
N VAL A 577 3.99 20.51 -7.13
CA VAL A 577 3.64 21.87 -6.66
C VAL A 577 3.71 21.93 -5.12
N ILE A 578 3.22 20.90 -4.40
CA ILE A 578 3.38 20.83 -2.93
C ILE A 578 4.87 20.81 -2.55
N ASN A 579 5.71 20.05 -3.26
CA ASN A 579 7.14 20.01 -2.97
C ASN A 579 7.82 21.39 -3.13
N ARG A 580 7.33 22.23 -4.05
CA ARG A 580 7.86 23.56 -4.32
C ARG A 580 7.29 24.64 -3.38
N CYS A 581 6.13 24.41 -2.76
CA CYS A 581 5.55 25.38 -1.84
C CYS A 581 6.24 25.38 -0.48
N ASP A 582 6.08 26.51 0.24
CA ASP A 582 6.56 26.67 1.61
C ASP A 582 5.45 26.36 2.62
N LEU A 583 4.19 26.60 2.26
CA LEU A 583 3.04 26.49 3.14
C LEU A 583 1.76 26.13 2.36
N GLY A 584 1.04 25.11 2.81
CA GLY A 584 -0.31 24.82 2.34
C GLY A 584 -1.38 25.61 3.11
N ILE A 585 -2.42 26.08 2.43
CA ILE A 585 -3.54 26.75 3.08
C ILE A 585 -4.88 26.11 2.73
N ILE A 586 -5.74 25.96 3.73
CA ILE A 586 -7.11 25.42 3.60
C ILE A 586 -8.08 26.44 4.22
N PRO A 587 -8.42 27.52 3.51
CA PRO A 587 -9.16 28.65 4.07
C PRO A 587 -10.68 28.46 4.00
N ASN A 588 -11.19 27.24 4.29
CA ASN A 588 -12.62 26.94 4.15
C ASN A 588 -13.47 27.88 5.00
N HIS A 589 -14.58 28.37 4.43
CA HIS A 589 -15.62 29.09 5.18
C HIS A 589 -16.42 28.13 6.08
N ARG A 590 -16.91 28.65 7.23
CA ARG A 590 -17.78 27.88 8.11
C ARG A 590 -19.17 27.69 7.51
N ASN A 591 -19.58 26.45 7.38
CA ASN A 591 -20.95 26.03 7.04
C ASN A 591 -21.19 24.61 7.56
N LEU A 592 -22.43 24.13 7.44
CA LEU A 592 -22.82 22.80 7.96
C LEU A 592 -21.91 21.67 7.42
N PHE A 593 -21.49 21.76 6.18
CA PHE A 593 -20.66 20.72 5.56
C PHE A 593 -19.17 20.86 5.94
N THR A 594 -18.61 22.07 5.90
CA THR A 594 -17.19 22.28 6.24
C THR A 594 -16.89 22.08 7.72
N GLU A 595 -17.88 22.29 8.60
CA GLU A 595 -17.75 22.05 10.05
C GLU A 595 -17.46 20.57 10.39
N ILE A 596 -17.98 19.64 9.58
CA ILE A 596 -17.85 18.20 9.81
C ILE A 596 -16.83 17.53 8.88
N ASN A 597 -16.31 18.25 7.90
CA ASN A 597 -15.39 17.67 6.91
C ASN A 597 -13.95 17.64 7.45
N THR A 598 -13.22 16.59 7.09
CA THR A 598 -11.77 16.47 7.28
C THR A 598 -11.12 16.49 5.90
N PRO A 599 -10.58 17.63 5.44
CA PRO A 599 -10.05 17.74 4.08
C PRO A 599 -8.84 16.84 3.86
N THR A 600 -8.87 15.99 2.83
CA THR A 600 -7.76 15.09 2.44
C THR A 600 -6.46 15.87 2.24
N ARG A 601 -6.54 17.13 1.80
CA ARG A 601 -5.41 18.03 1.59
C ARG A 601 -4.51 18.20 2.83
N ILE A 602 -5.07 18.15 4.04
CA ILE A 602 -4.26 18.17 5.28
C ILE A 602 -3.26 17.02 5.26
N PHE A 603 -3.73 15.82 4.97
CA PHE A 603 -2.90 14.63 4.91
C PHE A 603 -1.92 14.66 3.71
N GLU A 604 -2.29 15.28 2.59
CA GLU A 604 -1.43 15.44 1.42
C GLU A 604 -0.21 16.33 1.73
N TYR A 605 -0.40 17.46 2.41
CA TYR A 605 0.69 18.31 2.87
C TYR A 605 1.57 17.60 3.92
N LEU A 606 0.95 16.98 4.91
CA LEU A 606 1.68 16.28 5.98
C LEU A 606 2.47 15.09 5.44
N ALA A 607 1.92 14.35 4.46
CA ALA A 607 2.65 13.26 3.79
C ALA A 607 3.97 13.74 3.18
N LEU A 608 3.98 14.94 2.62
CA LEU A 608 5.14 15.53 1.96
C LEU A 608 5.98 16.45 2.88
N GLY A 609 5.75 16.38 4.20
CA GLY A 609 6.52 17.15 5.19
C GLY A 609 6.31 18.64 5.13
N LYS A 610 5.16 19.11 4.60
CA LYS A 610 4.86 20.53 4.46
C LYS A 610 3.94 21.05 5.57
N PRO A 611 4.20 22.24 6.10
CA PRO A 611 3.26 22.88 6.99
C PRO A 611 1.94 23.18 6.26
N VAL A 612 0.85 23.13 7.02
CA VAL A 612 -0.49 23.45 6.52
C VAL A 612 -1.27 24.22 7.56
N ILE A 613 -1.92 25.32 7.14
CA ILE A 613 -2.87 26.06 7.96
C ILE A 613 -4.29 25.60 7.59
N ALA A 614 -5.06 25.20 8.60
CA ALA A 614 -6.42 24.71 8.44
C ALA A 614 -7.42 25.44 9.35
N PRO A 615 -8.72 25.49 8.99
CA PRO A 615 -9.72 26.12 9.84
C PRO A 615 -9.98 25.27 11.10
N LYS A 616 -10.18 25.92 12.23
CA LYS A 616 -10.52 25.24 13.48
C LYS A 616 -11.97 24.79 13.44
N THR A 617 -12.21 23.57 12.90
CA THR A 617 -13.52 22.95 12.76
C THR A 617 -13.58 21.60 13.46
N ARG A 618 -14.78 21.15 13.86
CA ARG A 618 -15.00 19.91 14.59
C ARG A 618 -14.47 18.68 13.84
N GLY A 619 -14.70 18.60 12.53
CA GLY A 619 -14.24 17.47 11.73
C GLY A 619 -12.72 17.32 11.69
N ILE A 620 -11.97 18.41 11.78
CA ILE A 620 -10.51 18.40 11.82
C ILE A 620 -10.02 18.14 13.25
N GLN A 621 -10.63 18.77 14.25
CA GLN A 621 -10.26 18.62 15.67
C GLN A 621 -10.56 17.20 16.23
N ASP A 622 -11.36 16.37 15.55
CA ASP A 622 -11.52 14.96 15.87
C ASP A 622 -10.21 14.14 15.73
N TYR A 623 -9.23 14.68 15.01
CA TYR A 623 -7.96 14.00 14.70
C TYR A 623 -6.74 14.80 15.14
N PHE A 624 -6.79 16.13 15.08
CA PHE A 624 -5.66 17.01 15.33
C PHE A 624 -5.95 17.93 16.52
N GLY A 625 -5.09 17.87 17.54
CA GLY A 625 -5.08 18.83 18.63
C GLY A 625 -4.47 20.17 18.20
N ASP A 626 -4.52 21.15 19.09
CA ASP A 626 -4.02 22.51 18.82
C ASP A 626 -2.50 22.54 18.57
N ASP A 627 -1.75 21.56 19.08
CA ASP A 627 -0.30 21.41 18.90
C ASP A 627 0.09 20.62 17.65
N ASP A 628 -0.86 19.88 17.03
CA ASP A 628 -0.59 18.95 15.94
C ASP A 628 -0.77 19.56 14.56
N LEU A 629 -1.45 20.74 14.49
CA LEU A 629 -1.76 21.43 13.26
C LEU A 629 -1.85 22.94 13.53
N ILE A 630 -1.54 23.75 12.53
CA ILE A 630 -1.66 25.21 12.64
C ILE A 630 -3.09 25.59 12.29
N PHE A 631 -3.84 26.03 13.31
CA PHE A 631 -5.24 26.43 13.16
C PHE A 631 -5.40 27.94 13.03
N PHE A 632 -6.40 28.35 12.26
CA PHE A 632 -6.90 29.70 12.23
C PHE A 632 -8.40 29.77 12.52
N ASP A 633 -8.87 30.91 12.99
CA ASP A 633 -10.28 31.16 13.27
C ASP A 633 -11.08 31.24 11.96
N VAL A 634 -12.08 30.37 11.83
CA VAL A 634 -12.82 30.16 10.57
C VAL A 634 -13.48 31.43 10.07
N GLY A 635 -13.15 31.85 8.84
CA GLY A 635 -13.68 33.05 8.20
C GLY A 635 -12.96 34.35 8.57
N ASN A 636 -11.88 34.27 9.36
CA ASN A 636 -11.09 35.43 9.79
C ASN A 636 -9.80 35.58 8.94
N ALA A 637 -9.82 36.48 7.96
CA ALA A 637 -8.67 36.74 7.08
C ALA A 637 -7.45 37.28 7.83
N ASP A 638 -7.68 38.12 8.86
CA ASP A 638 -6.59 38.71 9.66
C ASP A 638 -5.90 37.63 10.51
N ASP A 639 -6.67 36.68 11.05
CA ASP A 639 -6.06 35.56 11.78
C ASP A 639 -5.30 34.65 10.86
N LEU A 640 -5.85 34.33 9.67
CA LEU A 640 -5.13 33.59 8.65
C LEU A 640 -3.81 34.24 8.25
N ALA A 641 -3.81 35.59 8.08
CA ALA A 641 -2.61 36.35 7.80
C ALA A 641 -1.57 36.23 8.94
N ARG A 642 -1.99 36.41 10.20
CA ARG A 642 -1.12 36.24 11.39
C ARG A 642 -0.50 34.83 11.44
N LYS A 643 -1.27 33.79 11.11
CA LYS A 643 -0.77 32.38 11.08
C LYS A 643 0.24 32.16 9.95
N ILE A 644 0.06 32.81 8.80
CA ILE A 644 1.04 32.77 7.70
C ILE A 644 2.34 33.46 8.12
N GLU A 645 2.26 34.63 8.77
CA GLU A 645 3.42 35.37 9.31
C GLU A 645 4.14 34.57 10.39
N PHE A 646 3.40 33.87 11.26
CA PHE A 646 3.95 32.95 12.25
C PHE A 646 4.76 31.83 11.60
N VAL A 647 4.21 31.17 10.57
CA VAL A 647 4.92 30.10 9.83
C VAL A 647 6.20 30.64 9.19
N TYR A 648 6.16 31.84 8.64
CA TYR A 648 7.33 32.46 8.02
C TYR A 648 8.44 32.78 9.04
N SER A 649 8.08 33.29 10.23
CA SER A 649 9.02 33.77 11.23
C SER A 649 9.50 32.73 12.25
N HIS A 650 8.78 31.57 12.41
CA HIS A 650 9.08 30.53 13.40
C HIS A 650 9.28 29.13 12.78
N PRO A 651 10.20 28.96 11.83
CA PRO A 651 10.32 27.71 11.07
C PRO A 651 10.65 26.49 11.94
N ALA A 652 11.39 26.65 13.03
CA ALA A 652 11.74 25.55 13.93
C ALA A 652 10.52 25.04 14.72
N GLU A 653 9.69 25.92 15.26
CA GLU A 653 8.47 25.57 15.98
C GLU A 653 7.45 24.93 15.04
N VAL A 654 7.32 25.48 13.84
CA VAL A 654 6.47 24.93 12.78
C VAL A 654 6.90 23.53 12.37
N ALA A 655 8.21 23.24 12.27
CA ALA A 655 8.72 21.92 11.96
C ALA A 655 8.32 20.87 13.02
N GLU A 656 8.32 21.24 14.31
CA GLU A 656 7.86 20.36 15.38
C GLU A 656 6.35 20.11 15.33
N THR A 657 5.55 21.11 14.97
CA THR A 657 4.11 20.95 14.73
C THR A 657 3.86 20.00 13.55
N VAL A 658 4.57 20.18 12.43
CA VAL A 658 4.46 19.29 11.27
C VAL A 658 4.83 17.85 11.64
N LYS A 659 5.87 17.65 12.42
CA LYS A 659 6.30 16.32 12.89
C LYS A 659 5.22 15.62 13.71
N ARG A 660 4.53 16.33 14.62
CA ARG A 660 3.39 15.77 15.38
C ARG A 660 2.22 15.46 14.43
N GLY A 661 1.89 16.35 13.51
CA GLY A 661 0.87 16.11 12.49
C GLY A 661 1.20 14.91 11.58
N GLN A 662 2.49 14.72 11.24
CA GLN A 662 2.94 13.55 10.48
C GLN A 662 2.73 12.23 11.23
N ALA A 663 2.90 12.20 12.55
CA ALA A 663 2.61 11.00 13.36
C ALA A 663 1.11 10.61 13.26
N ILE A 664 0.22 11.63 13.27
CA ILE A 664 -1.22 11.42 13.06
C ILE A 664 -1.49 10.94 11.64
N TYR A 665 -0.87 11.56 10.61
CA TYR A 665 -1.00 11.10 9.23
C TYR A 665 -0.60 9.62 9.07
N VAL A 666 0.54 9.20 9.62
CA VAL A 666 1.03 7.80 9.54
C VAL A 666 0.01 6.82 10.11
N SER A 667 -0.64 7.15 11.24
CA SER A 667 -1.69 6.31 11.83
C SER A 667 -2.98 6.24 10.99
N HIS A 668 -3.18 7.21 10.07
CA HIS A 668 -4.34 7.32 9.20
C HIS A 668 -3.99 7.22 7.71
N SER A 669 -2.77 6.80 7.34
CA SER A 669 -2.33 6.63 5.95
C SER A 669 -3.22 5.66 5.18
N TRP A 670 -3.23 5.74 3.84
CA TRP A 670 -4.04 4.83 3.03
C TRP A 670 -3.70 3.37 3.27
N SER A 671 -2.44 3.02 3.48
CA SER A 671 -2.04 1.65 3.84
C SER A 671 -2.79 1.15 5.08
N ARG A 672 -2.94 1.97 6.12
CA ARG A 672 -3.73 1.65 7.32
C ARG A 672 -5.23 1.60 7.05
N GLN A 673 -5.75 2.59 6.32
CA GLN A 673 -7.17 2.65 5.97
C GLN A 673 -7.59 1.49 5.05
N ARG A 674 -6.71 1.05 4.15
CA ARG A 674 -6.92 -0.13 3.32
C ARG A 674 -7.11 -1.40 4.16
N ILE A 675 -6.28 -1.59 5.19
CA ILE A 675 -6.41 -2.71 6.12
C ILE A 675 -7.76 -2.64 6.85
N THR A 676 -8.12 -1.47 7.37
CA THR A 676 -9.42 -1.25 8.03
C THR A 676 -10.59 -1.60 7.11
N LEU A 677 -10.55 -1.16 5.85
CA LEU A 677 -11.57 -1.45 4.83
C LEU A 677 -11.67 -2.96 4.57
N LEU A 678 -10.54 -3.61 4.26
CA LEU A 678 -10.51 -5.03 3.92
C LEU A 678 -10.93 -5.93 5.09
N ASN A 679 -10.59 -5.55 6.31
CA ASN A 679 -11.01 -6.24 7.52
C ASN A 679 -12.52 -6.16 7.72
N ALA A 680 -13.11 -4.97 7.62
CA ALA A 680 -14.56 -4.80 7.73
C ALA A 680 -15.32 -5.62 6.67
N ILE A 681 -14.80 -5.66 5.44
CA ILE A 681 -15.36 -6.48 4.36
C ILE A 681 -15.21 -7.98 4.67
N GLY A 682 -14.04 -8.41 5.13
CA GLY A 682 -13.77 -9.80 5.49
C GLY A 682 -14.67 -10.30 6.62
N GLU A 683 -14.92 -9.50 7.65
CA GLU A 683 -15.86 -9.79 8.74
C GLU A 683 -17.29 -9.93 8.21
N LEU A 684 -17.73 -8.95 7.42
CA LEU A 684 -19.06 -8.95 6.82
C LEU A 684 -19.35 -10.22 6.01
N LEU A 685 -18.37 -10.70 5.23
CA LEU A 685 -18.54 -11.91 4.41
C LEU A 685 -18.47 -13.21 5.21
N HIS A 686 -18.00 -13.17 6.47
CA HIS A 686 -17.86 -14.35 7.32
C HIS A 686 -19.10 -14.65 8.16
N GLU A 687 -19.87 -13.65 8.54
CA GLU A 687 -21.07 -13.82 9.37
C GLU A 687 -22.12 -14.76 8.76
N ASN A 688 -22.10 -14.94 7.43
CA ASN A 688 -23.03 -15.81 6.70
C ASN A 688 -22.77 -17.33 6.84
N ARG A 689 -21.72 -17.79 7.54
CA ARG A 689 -21.42 -19.23 7.71
C ARG A 689 -21.88 -19.79 9.06
N ARG A 690 -22.46 -18.95 9.91
CA ARG A 690 -22.93 -19.33 11.26
C ARG A 690 -24.46 -19.28 11.42
N GLY A 691 -25.22 -18.97 10.35
CA GLY A 691 -26.68 -18.98 10.33
C GLY A 691 -27.25 -20.11 9.50
#